data_8ab88df8d892e9b5a1393bfe32d9a66c
#
_entry.id   8ab88df8d892e9b5a1393bfe32d9a66c
#
_cell.length_a   1.000
_cell.length_b   1.000
_cell.length_c   1.000
_cell.angle_alpha   90.00
_cell.angle_beta   90.00
_cell.angle_gamma   90.00
#
_symmetry.space_group_name_H-M   'P 1'
#
loop_
_entity.id
_entity.type
_entity.pdbx_description
1 polymer ?
#
loop_
_entity_poly.entity_id
_entity_poly.type
_entity_poly.pdbx_seq_one_letter_code
_entity_poly.pdbx_strand_id
1 'polypeptide(L)'
;MAKVYDMKGLLLILGVLPCFCFAGWTIDGDRGIAYESPRGVNDHFEMSARGVDAVVRWKIDERGTWHREGVLRFPTLRAGKDDTYGSWKVELADDVLSEVKVDGHRLSHGAVECVKIGAALVAEIDHSDERVHETRTLFPALSANAFLEHVALRNESGKAKTVEVAALTRSDEGSGVFGRLVSDSFVAGSGRFRLAPGAVLKYARCVAGRAESAPRYYPDAEAELAARMTLWREAAETLVLETPSPELNALFRFAKFRTLESLYATRAGLIHSPGGVHYLAAIWANDQIEYTCPLLAYLGCPAATEAMKTCCRWFAQRMNEGYRPIPSSLIAENMSFWNDAGDRGDQAMMAHGVARAVMSLGDAAFADEMKPFILWCLEFGRRKTSAGGVVLSDCDELERRLPSGNANLCTSSLQYDALMRAADLTGDTKLRDEAQKLEASIERYFGAQVEGFETYRYYEGNDKLRSWIAIPLCFGIEHRTKGTAEAIFSDRLWDGVGLKSVSGSSGYWDRSTLYAFRGLAFCGKADAVLPHIEAYSRERLLGHHVPYPVEAQPEGDGRHLAAESALFARVFTEGFFGIVPTGLHSFTVRPNLPKMWKRAALRNVKAYGTEFDLEVMRQNGKICVRMMEGRPARCIFEREMDEGGEAECRILP
;
A
#
# COMPACT_ATOMS: atom_id res chain seq x y z
N MET A 1 13.22 58.28 -42.74
CA MET A 1 11.87 58.73 -42.40
C MET A 1 11.36 57.90 -41.23
N ALA A 2 11.32 58.52 -40.11
CA ALA A 2 10.84 57.94 -38.84
C ALA A 2 9.31 57.93 -38.81
N LYS A 3 8.71 56.86 -38.29
CA LYS A 3 7.34 56.92 -37.79
C LYS A 3 7.32 56.39 -36.35
N VAL A 4 6.99 57.34 -35.50
CA VAL A 4 6.66 57.23 -34.10
C VAL A 4 5.33 56.48 -33.98
N TYR A 5 5.23 55.47 -33.07
CA TYR A 5 3.96 54.92 -32.60
C TYR A 5 3.76 55.22 -31.13
N ASP A 6 2.66 55.87 -30.90
CA ASP A 6 2.15 56.38 -29.64
C ASP A 6 1.68 55.23 -28.74
N MET A 7 2.11 55.24 -27.46
CA MET A 7 1.66 54.32 -26.41
C MET A 7 0.52 54.99 -25.64
N LYS A 8 -0.71 54.53 -25.82
CA LYS A 8 -1.78 54.70 -24.81
C LYS A 8 -2.84 53.60 -24.97
N GLY A 9 -3.07 52.84 -23.89
CA GLY A 9 -4.26 52.02 -23.76
C GLY A 9 -4.01 50.58 -23.32
N LEU A 10 -3.35 50.33 -22.17
CA LEU A 10 -3.36 49.01 -21.53
C LEU A 10 -4.61 48.92 -20.64
N LEU A 11 -5.70 48.41 -21.20
CA LEU A 11 -6.87 48.00 -20.41
C LEU A 11 -6.56 46.64 -19.80
N LEU A 12 -6.38 46.57 -18.47
CA LEU A 12 -6.34 45.34 -17.73
C LEU A 12 -7.73 44.69 -17.76
N ILE A 13 -7.96 43.75 -18.65
CA ILE A 13 -9.06 42.79 -18.54
C ILE A 13 -8.59 41.71 -17.59
N LEU A 14 -9.01 41.80 -16.33
CA LEU A 14 -9.02 40.67 -15.41
C LEU A 14 -9.99 39.64 -15.98
N GLY A 15 -9.48 38.74 -16.81
CA GLY A 15 -10.19 37.57 -17.24
C GLY A 15 -10.36 36.65 -16.03
N VAL A 16 -11.57 36.57 -15.50
CA VAL A 16 -12.01 35.45 -14.69
C VAL A 16 -11.87 34.21 -15.60
N LEU A 17 -10.81 33.45 -15.44
CA LEU A 17 -10.70 32.11 -16.02
C LEU A 17 -11.90 31.33 -15.47
N PRO A 18 -12.80 30.80 -16.32
CA PRO A 18 -13.78 29.86 -15.83
C PRO A 18 -13.00 28.69 -15.22
N CYS A 19 -13.28 28.40 -13.96
CA CYS A 19 -12.87 27.17 -13.32
C CYS A 19 -13.54 26.05 -14.13
N PHE A 20 -12.84 25.48 -15.10
CA PHE A 20 -13.25 24.23 -15.71
C PHE A 20 -13.15 23.20 -14.61
N CYS A 21 -14.26 22.88 -13.95
CA CYS A 21 -14.41 21.65 -13.22
C CYS A 21 -14.18 20.53 -14.24
N PHE A 22 -12.98 19.99 -14.27
CA PHE A 22 -12.75 18.71 -14.93
C PHE A 22 -13.63 17.71 -14.19
N ALA A 23 -14.56 17.07 -14.90
CA ALA A 23 -15.29 15.94 -14.39
C ALA A 23 -14.25 14.86 -14.01
N GLY A 24 -14.12 14.54 -12.71
CA GLY A 24 -13.12 13.62 -12.21
C GLY A 24 -13.06 13.60 -10.70
N TRP A 25 -12.18 12.78 -10.18
CA TRP A 25 -11.93 12.67 -8.75
C TRP A 25 -11.31 13.94 -8.17
N THR A 26 -11.72 14.28 -6.97
CA THR A 26 -11.19 15.40 -6.17
C THR A 26 -10.92 14.95 -4.75
N ILE A 27 -9.96 15.58 -4.06
CA ILE A 27 -9.66 15.29 -2.66
C ILE A 27 -10.75 15.88 -1.79
N ASP A 28 -11.41 15.04 -0.97
CA ASP A 28 -12.45 15.43 -0.02
C ASP A 28 -11.88 15.54 1.41
N GLY A 29 -10.84 16.32 1.58
CA GLY A 29 -10.17 16.56 2.85
C GLY A 29 -9.73 15.24 3.52
N ASP A 30 -10.11 15.04 4.78
CA ASP A 30 -9.77 13.83 5.54
C ASP A 30 -10.72 12.66 5.29
N ARG A 31 -11.80 12.86 4.54
CA ARG A 31 -12.79 11.83 4.23
C ARG A 31 -12.39 10.92 3.09
N GLY A 32 -11.47 11.36 2.23
CA GLY A 32 -10.99 10.57 1.09
C GLY A 32 -11.03 11.35 -0.21
N ILE A 33 -11.60 10.75 -1.26
CA ILE A 33 -11.81 11.37 -2.57
C ILE A 33 -13.28 11.29 -2.96
N ALA A 34 -13.73 12.22 -3.80
CA ALA A 34 -15.09 12.33 -4.30
C ALA A 34 -15.12 12.58 -5.81
N TYR A 35 -16.13 12.03 -6.48
CA TYR A 35 -16.42 12.28 -7.88
C TYR A 35 -17.87 12.76 -8.01
N GLU A 36 -18.03 14.04 -8.35
CA GLU A 36 -19.36 14.66 -8.50
C GLU A 36 -19.96 14.35 -9.86
N SER A 37 -21.24 14.01 -9.87
CA SER A 37 -22.05 13.77 -11.07
C SER A 37 -21.40 12.84 -12.12
N PRO A 38 -20.84 11.66 -11.73
CA PRO A 38 -20.14 10.79 -12.66
C PRO A 38 -21.07 10.22 -13.74
N ARG A 39 -20.59 10.13 -14.98
CA ARG A 39 -21.29 9.55 -16.14
C ARG A 39 -20.31 8.82 -17.04
N GLY A 40 -20.71 7.66 -17.57
CA GLY A 40 -19.87 6.89 -18.48
C GLY A 40 -18.57 6.38 -17.87
N VAL A 41 -18.51 6.19 -16.54
CA VAL A 41 -17.30 5.81 -15.80
C VAL A 41 -17.43 4.40 -15.22
N ASN A 42 -16.30 3.72 -15.12
CA ASN A 42 -16.18 2.43 -14.46
C ASN A 42 -14.83 2.33 -13.76
N ASP A 43 -14.81 1.69 -12.62
CA ASP A 43 -13.59 1.40 -11.86
C ASP A 43 -13.83 0.20 -10.93
N HIS A 44 -12.84 -0.12 -10.15
CA HIS A 44 -12.96 -1.10 -9.08
C HIS A 44 -12.27 -0.59 -7.82
N PHE A 45 -12.72 -1.09 -6.68
CA PHE A 45 -12.17 -0.73 -5.38
C PHE A 45 -12.01 -1.97 -4.52
N GLU A 46 -10.82 -2.19 -4.02
CA GLU A 46 -10.53 -3.29 -3.10
C GLU A 46 -10.58 -2.80 -1.66
N MET A 47 -11.28 -3.55 -0.83
CA MET A 47 -11.44 -3.32 0.60
C MET A 47 -11.22 -4.61 1.36
N SER A 48 -10.51 -4.56 2.47
CA SER A 48 -10.25 -5.73 3.29
C SER A 48 -10.68 -5.53 4.73
N ALA A 49 -10.95 -6.65 5.37
CA ALA A 49 -11.10 -6.78 6.80
C ALA A 49 -10.56 -8.14 7.25
N ARG A 50 -10.55 -8.41 8.55
CA ARG A 50 -9.88 -9.61 9.09
C ARG A 50 -10.39 -10.94 8.55
N GLY A 51 -11.63 -11.01 8.13
CA GLY A 51 -12.28 -12.23 7.68
C GLY A 51 -12.73 -12.24 6.23
N VAL A 52 -12.64 -11.11 5.53
CA VAL A 52 -13.08 -10.98 4.14
C VAL A 52 -12.27 -9.94 3.39
N ASP A 53 -12.03 -10.21 2.13
CA ASP A 53 -11.51 -9.27 1.14
C ASP A 53 -12.53 -9.13 0.02
N ALA A 54 -12.75 -7.91 -0.45
CA ALA A 54 -13.76 -7.59 -1.43
C ALA A 54 -13.17 -6.69 -2.53
N VAL A 55 -13.25 -7.15 -3.78
CA VAL A 55 -13.03 -6.28 -4.94
C VAL A 55 -14.40 -5.99 -5.54
N VAL A 56 -14.84 -4.75 -5.41
CA VAL A 56 -16.09 -4.24 -5.97
C VAL A 56 -15.78 -3.53 -7.27
N ARG A 57 -16.30 -4.07 -8.39
CA ARG A 57 -16.32 -3.39 -9.68
C ARG A 57 -17.60 -2.60 -9.77
N TRP A 58 -17.52 -1.35 -10.16
CA TRP A 58 -18.68 -0.49 -10.30
C TRP A 58 -18.63 0.27 -11.62
N LYS A 59 -19.81 0.58 -12.11
CA LYS A 59 -20.02 1.33 -13.35
C LYS A 59 -21.18 2.29 -13.17
N ILE A 60 -21.04 3.48 -13.68
CA ILE A 60 -22.12 4.45 -13.84
C ILE A 60 -22.28 4.68 -15.33
N ASP A 61 -23.43 4.33 -15.86
CA ASP A 61 -23.72 4.48 -17.29
C ASP A 61 -23.92 5.95 -17.69
N GLU A 62 -24.17 6.19 -18.97
CA GLU A 62 -24.40 7.55 -19.52
C GLU A 62 -25.66 8.22 -18.95
N ARG A 63 -26.60 7.43 -18.42
CA ARG A 63 -27.82 7.91 -17.75
C ARG A 63 -27.62 8.21 -16.27
N GLY A 64 -26.45 7.84 -15.74
CA GLY A 64 -26.13 7.96 -14.32
C GLY A 64 -26.57 6.80 -13.46
N THR A 65 -26.97 5.67 -14.05
CA THR A 65 -27.41 4.49 -13.30
C THR A 65 -26.21 3.77 -12.70
N TRP A 66 -26.30 3.45 -11.41
CA TRP A 66 -25.33 2.65 -10.68
C TRP A 66 -25.46 1.16 -11.01
N HIS A 67 -24.36 0.54 -11.37
CA HIS A 67 -24.19 -0.90 -11.52
C HIS A 67 -22.99 -1.35 -10.71
N ARG A 68 -23.07 -2.50 -10.07
CA ARG A 68 -21.94 -3.10 -9.38
C ARG A 68 -21.92 -4.61 -9.48
N GLU A 69 -20.74 -5.15 -9.52
CA GLU A 69 -20.43 -6.57 -9.37
C GLU A 69 -19.14 -6.70 -8.57
N GLY A 70 -18.71 -7.88 -8.27
CA GLY A 70 -17.44 -8.05 -7.59
C GLY A 70 -17.20 -9.47 -7.14
N VAL A 71 -16.17 -9.60 -6.31
CA VAL A 71 -15.78 -10.88 -5.75
C VAL A 71 -15.41 -10.70 -4.29
N LEU A 72 -15.90 -11.61 -3.46
CA LEU A 72 -15.54 -11.75 -2.06
C LEU A 72 -14.58 -12.94 -1.91
N ARG A 73 -13.59 -12.79 -1.07
CA ARG A 73 -12.66 -13.84 -0.65
C ARG A 73 -12.67 -13.95 0.86
N PHE A 74 -12.74 -15.17 1.35
CA PHE A 74 -12.73 -15.46 2.78
C PHE A 74 -11.43 -16.17 3.15
N PRO A 75 -10.43 -15.45 3.70
CA PRO A 75 -9.09 -16.01 3.96
C PRO A 75 -9.08 -17.22 4.88
N THR A 76 -9.95 -17.25 5.88
CA THR A 76 -10.05 -18.37 6.83
C THR A 76 -10.84 -19.56 6.32
N LEU A 77 -11.59 -19.39 5.23
CA LEU A 77 -12.39 -20.44 4.59
C LEU A 77 -11.59 -20.97 3.39
N ARG A 78 -10.83 -22.02 3.58
CA ARG A 78 -9.90 -22.57 2.58
C ARG A 78 -10.62 -23.50 1.62
N ALA A 79 -10.71 -23.13 0.33
CA ALA A 79 -11.14 -24.00 -0.75
C ALA A 79 -9.98 -24.90 -1.25
N GLY A 80 -8.74 -24.41 -1.24
CA GLY A 80 -7.51 -25.14 -1.61
C GLY A 80 -6.45 -25.08 -0.53
N LYS A 81 -5.73 -26.19 -0.29
CA LYS A 81 -4.67 -26.28 0.71
C LYS A 81 -3.33 -25.78 0.19
N ASP A 82 -2.95 -26.21 -1.01
CA ASP A 82 -1.60 -26.00 -1.56
C ASP A 82 -1.56 -24.90 -2.62
N ASP A 83 -2.63 -24.11 -2.71
CA ASP A 83 -2.80 -23.05 -3.68
C ASP A 83 -2.72 -21.67 -2.99
N THR A 84 -1.89 -20.78 -3.50
CA THR A 84 -1.82 -19.37 -3.05
C THR A 84 -3.18 -18.67 -3.18
N TYR A 85 -4.01 -19.09 -4.13
CA TYR A 85 -5.37 -18.62 -4.38
C TYR A 85 -6.45 -19.40 -3.59
N GLY A 86 -6.05 -20.17 -2.59
CA GLY A 86 -6.89 -21.13 -1.90
C GLY A 86 -7.97 -20.57 -0.98
N SER A 87 -8.15 -19.26 -0.86
CA SER A 87 -9.27 -18.65 -0.15
C SER A 87 -10.58 -18.89 -0.89
N TRP A 88 -11.68 -19.18 -0.15
CA TRP A 88 -12.95 -19.41 -0.78
C TRP A 88 -13.50 -18.15 -1.43
N LYS A 89 -13.94 -18.31 -2.68
CA LYS A 89 -14.43 -17.25 -3.55
C LYS A 89 -15.96 -17.27 -3.62
N VAL A 90 -16.58 -16.11 -3.47
CA VAL A 90 -18.02 -15.90 -3.70
C VAL A 90 -18.19 -14.69 -4.63
N GLU A 91 -18.97 -14.87 -5.71
CA GLU A 91 -19.29 -13.76 -6.61
C GLU A 91 -20.33 -12.84 -5.96
N LEU A 92 -20.11 -11.54 -6.10
CA LEU A 92 -21.02 -10.50 -5.65
C LEU A 92 -21.79 -9.96 -6.86
N ALA A 93 -22.92 -10.59 -7.18
CA ALA A 93 -23.77 -10.18 -8.29
C ALA A 93 -24.73 -9.04 -7.91
N ASP A 94 -25.10 -8.23 -8.88
CA ASP A 94 -25.99 -7.07 -8.67
C ASP A 94 -27.45 -7.52 -8.40
N ASP A 95 -27.86 -8.63 -8.98
CA ASP A 95 -29.20 -9.19 -8.90
C ASP A 95 -29.57 -9.85 -7.56
N VAL A 96 -28.60 -10.06 -6.67
CA VAL A 96 -28.79 -10.61 -5.31
C VAL A 96 -29.54 -9.63 -4.39
N LEU A 97 -29.93 -8.47 -4.91
CA LEU A 97 -30.43 -7.36 -4.11
C LEU A 97 -31.95 -7.37 -4.00
N SER A 98 -32.42 -7.16 -2.78
CA SER A 98 -33.84 -7.09 -2.47
C SER A 98 -34.55 -6.00 -3.28
N GLU A 99 -35.73 -6.31 -3.73
CA GLU A 99 -36.64 -5.34 -4.35
C GLU A 99 -37.11 -4.33 -3.30
N VAL A 100 -37.00 -3.04 -3.62
CA VAL A 100 -37.51 -1.94 -2.81
C VAL A 100 -38.71 -1.33 -3.57
N LYS A 101 -39.81 -1.10 -2.84
CA LYS A 101 -40.98 -0.40 -3.38
C LYS A 101 -41.25 0.86 -2.57
N VAL A 102 -41.63 1.91 -3.29
CA VAL A 102 -42.09 3.16 -2.70
C VAL A 102 -43.50 3.42 -3.17
N ASP A 103 -44.42 3.58 -2.22
CA ASP A 103 -45.86 3.76 -2.49
C ASP A 103 -46.47 2.66 -3.40
N GLY A 104 -45.95 1.41 -3.28
CA GLY A 104 -46.41 0.23 -4.04
C GLY A 104 -45.71 0.02 -5.39
N HIS A 105 -44.91 0.95 -5.85
CA HIS A 105 -44.12 0.87 -7.09
C HIS A 105 -42.68 0.49 -6.83
N ARG A 106 -42.08 -0.34 -7.71
CA ARG A 106 -40.64 -0.62 -7.61
C ARG A 106 -39.85 0.68 -7.72
N LEU A 107 -38.90 0.85 -6.83
CA LEU A 107 -37.98 2.01 -6.86
C LEU A 107 -37.27 2.06 -8.22
N SER A 108 -37.37 3.19 -8.90
CA SER A 108 -36.75 3.40 -10.21
C SER A 108 -35.21 3.37 -10.12
N HIS A 109 -34.55 3.29 -11.26
CA HIS A 109 -33.12 3.51 -11.32
C HIS A 109 -32.85 5.00 -11.14
N GLY A 110 -32.31 5.38 -9.98
CA GLY A 110 -31.92 6.74 -9.69
C GLY A 110 -30.64 7.17 -10.42
N ALA A 111 -30.37 8.45 -10.42
CA ALA A 111 -29.15 9.02 -10.95
C ALA A 111 -28.10 9.21 -9.83
N VAL A 112 -26.89 8.71 -10.06
CA VAL A 112 -25.78 8.94 -9.13
C VAL A 112 -25.39 10.41 -9.16
N GLU A 113 -25.43 11.05 -7.99
CA GLU A 113 -25.01 12.43 -7.79
C GLU A 113 -23.53 12.52 -7.41
N CYS A 114 -23.05 11.56 -6.59
CA CYS A 114 -21.67 11.56 -6.12
C CYS A 114 -21.21 10.13 -5.80
N VAL A 115 -19.95 9.84 -6.07
CA VAL A 115 -19.25 8.65 -5.55
C VAL A 115 -18.13 9.12 -4.64
N LYS A 116 -18.00 8.50 -3.47
CA LYS A 116 -16.93 8.79 -2.50
C LYS A 116 -16.17 7.52 -2.15
N ILE A 117 -14.85 7.64 -2.06
CA ILE A 117 -13.96 6.56 -1.61
C ILE A 117 -13.14 7.06 -0.42
N GLY A 118 -13.18 6.30 0.65
CA GLY A 118 -12.41 6.52 1.87
C GLY A 118 -12.32 5.23 2.66
N ALA A 119 -12.87 5.18 3.86
CA ALA A 119 -13.03 3.93 4.61
C ALA A 119 -13.93 2.92 3.90
N ALA A 120 -14.85 3.39 3.06
CA ALA A 120 -15.85 2.62 2.34
C ALA A 120 -16.06 3.22 0.94
N LEU A 121 -16.73 2.47 0.07
CA LEU A 121 -17.24 2.96 -1.20
C LEU A 121 -18.67 3.46 -0.99
N VAL A 122 -18.94 4.73 -1.27
CA VAL A 122 -20.25 5.36 -1.07
C VAL A 122 -20.78 5.88 -2.40
N ALA A 123 -22.04 5.58 -2.71
CA ALA A 123 -22.79 6.18 -3.81
C ALA A 123 -24.01 6.95 -3.25
N GLU A 124 -24.12 8.21 -3.64
CA GLU A 124 -25.28 9.06 -3.38
C GLU A 124 -26.16 9.06 -4.65
N ILE A 125 -27.41 8.66 -4.53
CA ILE A 125 -28.30 8.38 -5.68
C ILE A 125 -29.62 9.14 -5.47
N ASP A 126 -29.97 9.99 -6.43
CA ASP A 126 -31.27 10.67 -6.45
C ASP A 126 -32.32 9.87 -7.26
N HIS A 127 -33.43 9.57 -6.62
CA HIS A 127 -34.62 8.98 -7.22
C HIS A 127 -35.69 10.07 -7.35
N SER A 128 -35.51 10.95 -8.33
CA SER A 128 -36.33 12.15 -8.51
C SER A 128 -37.82 11.85 -8.68
N ASP A 129 -38.19 10.75 -9.38
CA ASP A 129 -39.57 10.36 -9.62
C ASP A 129 -40.28 10.02 -8.31
N GLU A 130 -39.62 9.32 -7.43
CA GLU A 130 -40.13 8.95 -6.10
C GLU A 130 -39.84 10.02 -5.06
N ARG A 131 -38.99 11.02 -5.35
CA ARG A 131 -38.49 12.02 -4.39
C ARG A 131 -37.90 11.36 -3.14
N VAL A 132 -36.99 10.43 -3.39
CA VAL A 132 -36.24 9.69 -2.38
C VAL A 132 -34.76 9.81 -2.70
N HIS A 133 -33.95 10.14 -1.72
CA HIS A 133 -32.49 10.13 -1.84
C HIS A 133 -31.95 8.87 -1.16
N GLU A 134 -31.06 8.16 -1.86
CA GLU A 134 -30.41 6.94 -1.39
C GLU A 134 -28.92 7.18 -1.15
N THR A 135 -28.43 6.87 0.05
CA THR A 135 -27.01 6.72 0.34
C THR A 135 -26.69 5.24 0.46
N ARG A 136 -25.83 4.74 -0.41
CA ARG A 136 -25.41 3.33 -0.46
C ARG A 136 -23.95 3.25 -0.06
N THR A 137 -23.63 2.54 1.03
CA THR A 137 -22.28 2.39 1.58
C THR A 137 -21.86 0.94 1.59
N LEU A 138 -20.80 0.61 0.85
CA LEU A 138 -20.27 -0.74 0.67
C LEU A 138 -18.97 -0.90 1.46
N PHE A 139 -18.88 -1.95 2.29
CA PHE A 139 -17.70 -2.18 3.12
C PHE A 139 -17.64 -3.61 3.67
N PRO A 140 -16.45 -4.17 3.96
CA PRO A 140 -16.28 -5.42 4.69
C PRO A 140 -16.46 -5.19 6.20
N ALA A 141 -17.12 -6.13 6.88
CA ALA A 141 -17.26 -6.14 8.33
C ALA A 141 -15.91 -6.41 9.03
N LEU A 142 -15.61 -5.70 10.11
CA LEU A 142 -14.39 -5.91 10.88
C LEU A 142 -14.48 -7.10 11.84
N SER A 143 -15.68 -7.41 12.34
CA SER A 143 -15.90 -8.45 13.34
C SER A 143 -16.35 -9.79 12.76
N ALA A 144 -16.66 -9.86 11.46
CA ALA A 144 -17.24 -11.03 10.81
C ALA A 144 -16.68 -11.28 9.41
N ASN A 145 -16.81 -12.54 8.94
CA ASN A 145 -16.56 -12.90 7.55
C ASN A 145 -17.75 -12.44 6.69
N ALA A 146 -17.98 -11.14 6.57
CA ALA A 146 -19.15 -10.59 5.89
C ALA A 146 -18.81 -9.31 5.12
N PHE A 147 -19.50 -9.12 4.01
CA PHE A 147 -19.52 -7.89 3.24
C PHE A 147 -20.92 -7.27 3.34
N LEU A 148 -20.94 -5.98 3.58
CA LEU A 148 -22.15 -5.21 3.86
C LEU A 148 -22.36 -4.12 2.82
N GLU A 149 -23.60 -3.94 2.42
CA GLU A 149 -24.11 -2.81 1.68
C GLU A 149 -25.19 -2.16 2.54
N HIS A 150 -24.82 -1.13 3.29
CA HIS A 150 -25.71 -0.35 4.14
C HIS A 150 -26.41 0.71 3.28
N VAL A 151 -27.73 0.74 3.33
CA VAL A 151 -28.56 1.67 2.55
C VAL A 151 -29.38 2.54 3.49
N ALA A 152 -29.30 3.85 3.25
CA ALA A 152 -30.13 4.86 3.91
C ALA A 152 -31.03 5.53 2.85
N LEU A 153 -32.34 5.38 2.98
CA LEU A 153 -33.34 6.01 2.12
C LEU A 153 -33.98 7.18 2.85
N ARG A 154 -33.83 8.40 2.33
CA ARG A 154 -34.44 9.61 2.87
C ARG A 154 -35.66 9.99 2.03
N ASN A 155 -36.79 10.27 2.68
CA ASN A 155 -37.96 10.83 2.03
C ASN A 155 -37.79 12.34 1.86
N GLU A 156 -37.56 12.80 0.65
CA GLU A 156 -37.42 14.24 0.32
C GLU A 156 -38.72 14.90 -0.14
N SER A 157 -39.81 14.12 -0.13
CA SER A 157 -41.13 14.66 -0.47
C SER A 157 -41.78 15.36 0.73
N GLY A 158 -42.73 16.23 0.46
CA GLY A 158 -43.57 16.88 1.49
C GLY A 158 -44.66 15.99 2.10
N LYS A 159 -44.71 14.69 1.75
CA LYS A 159 -45.73 13.73 2.21
C LYS A 159 -45.10 12.46 2.76
N ALA A 160 -45.80 11.79 3.66
CA ALA A 160 -45.35 10.50 4.14
C ALA A 160 -45.45 9.46 3.01
N LYS A 161 -44.44 8.61 2.89
CA LYS A 161 -44.33 7.52 1.91
C LYS A 161 -44.39 6.16 2.58
N THR A 162 -44.90 5.16 1.86
CA THR A 162 -44.79 3.77 2.27
C THR A 162 -43.60 3.14 1.56
N VAL A 163 -42.60 2.67 2.31
CA VAL A 163 -41.44 1.97 1.79
C VAL A 163 -41.52 0.52 2.18
N GLU A 164 -41.40 -0.38 1.21
CA GLU A 164 -41.37 -1.84 1.39
C GLU A 164 -39.98 -2.34 0.97
N VAL A 165 -39.26 -2.97 1.88
CA VAL A 165 -37.98 -3.64 1.63
C VAL A 165 -38.25 -5.14 1.68
N ALA A 166 -38.10 -5.83 0.55
CA ALA A 166 -38.35 -7.26 0.48
C ALA A 166 -37.32 -8.05 1.29
N ALA A 167 -37.77 -9.09 1.99
CA ALA A 167 -36.86 -10.04 2.61
C ALA A 167 -36.15 -10.87 1.53
N LEU A 168 -34.86 -11.05 1.68
CA LEU A 168 -34.05 -11.99 0.92
C LEU A 168 -33.35 -12.90 1.91
N THR A 169 -33.34 -14.20 1.63
CA THR A 169 -32.43 -15.15 2.28
C THR A 169 -32.09 -16.23 1.25
N ARG A 170 -30.81 -16.32 0.91
CA ARG A 170 -30.26 -17.32 0.00
C ARG A 170 -28.98 -17.88 0.63
N SER A 171 -28.74 -19.17 0.45
CA SER A 171 -27.50 -19.83 0.85
C SER A 171 -26.95 -20.62 -0.32
N ASP A 172 -25.66 -20.42 -0.60
CA ASP A 172 -24.92 -21.18 -1.60
C ASP A 172 -23.82 -21.98 -0.88
N GLU A 173 -23.57 -23.20 -1.35
CA GLU A 173 -22.65 -24.13 -0.71
C GLU A 173 -21.37 -24.30 -1.52
N GLY A 174 -20.27 -24.57 -0.82
CA GLY A 174 -18.98 -24.89 -1.39
C GLY A 174 -18.26 -25.99 -0.62
N SER A 175 -17.21 -26.51 -1.20
CA SER A 175 -16.31 -27.46 -0.55
C SER A 175 -15.07 -26.76 -0.05
N GLY A 176 -14.63 -27.08 1.15
CA GLY A 176 -13.41 -26.54 1.75
C GLY A 176 -12.49 -27.63 2.31
N VAL A 177 -11.24 -27.27 2.56
CA VAL A 177 -10.22 -28.17 3.14
C VAL A 177 -10.63 -28.69 4.52
N PHE A 178 -11.41 -27.90 5.26
CA PHE A 178 -11.83 -28.22 6.63
C PHE A 178 -13.33 -28.52 6.75
N GLY A 179 -13.98 -28.93 5.67
CA GLY A 179 -15.40 -29.24 5.63
C GLY A 179 -16.18 -28.33 4.66
N ARG A 180 -17.49 -28.48 4.67
CA ARG A 180 -18.37 -27.69 3.79
C ARG A 180 -18.41 -26.23 4.19
N LEU A 181 -18.52 -25.37 3.18
CA LEU A 181 -18.59 -23.92 3.32
C LEU A 181 -19.96 -23.44 2.86
N VAL A 182 -20.46 -22.38 3.47
CA VAL A 182 -21.76 -21.78 3.14
C VAL A 182 -21.60 -20.26 3.05
N SER A 183 -22.09 -19.67 1.95
CA SER A 183 -22.31 -18.22 1.89
C SER A 183 -23.80 -17.93 2.08
N ASP A 184 -24.11 -17.10 3.03
CA ASP A 184 -25.46 -16.64 3.31
C ASP A 184 -25.62 -15.21 2.80
N SER A 185 -26.58 -14.99 1.87
CA SER A 185 -27.00 -13.65 1.42
C SER A 185 -28.35 -13.32 2.03
N PHE A 186 -28.46 -12.18 2.69
CA PHE A 186 -29.73 -11.78 3.36
C PHE A 186 -29.88 -10.27 3.45
N VAL A 187 -31.11 -9.82 3.76
CA VAL A 187 -31.44 -8.42 4.04
C VAL A 187 -31.82 -8.28 5.51
N ALA A 188 -31.06 -7.45 6.23
CA ALA A 188 -31.42 -6.99 7.58
C ALA A 188 -32.24 -5.69 7.48
N GLY A 189 -33.31 -5.58 8.26
CA GLY A 189 -34.21 -4.43 8.19
C GLY A 189 -35.26 -4.51 7.06
N SER A 190 -35.58 -5.72 6.56
CA SER A 190 -36.71 -5.92 5.66
C SER A 190 -38.04 -5.67 6.34
N GLY A 191 -39.07 -5.22 5.57
CA GLY A 191 -40.40 -4.94 6.09
C GLY A 191 -41.11 -3.81 5.34
N ARG A 192 -42.25 -3.39 5.93
CA ARG A 192 -43.07 -2.28 5.42
C ARG A 192 -43.03 -1.12 6.43
N PHE A 193 -42.64 0.07 5.98
CA PHE A 193 -42.41 1.22 6.82
C PHE A 193 -43.17 2.44 6.30
N ARG A 194 -43.64 3.28 7.22
CA ARG A 194 -44.21 4.58 6.88
C ARG A 194 -43.14 5.65 7.19
N LEU A 195 -42.64 6.29 6.15
CA LEU A 195 -41.55 7.25 6.21
C LEU A 195 -42.10 8.67 6.12
N ALA A 196 -42.06 9.41 7.21
CA ALA A 196 -42.47 10.82 7.24
C ALA A 196 -41.55 11.70 6.35
N PRO A 197 -41.98 12.92 5.96
CA PRO A 197 -41.10 13.86 5.27
C PRO A 197 -39.80 14.09 6.03
N GLY A 198 -38.65 14.01 5.36
CA GLY A 198 -37.31 14.14 5.92
C GLY A 198 -36.81 12.95 6.73
N ALA A 199 -37.65 11.96 7.01
CA ALA A 199 -37.23 10.76 7.75
C ALA A 199 -36.37 9.83 6.88
N VAL A 200 -35.50 9.07 7.54
CA VAL A 200 -34.57 8.12 6.94
C VAL A 200 -34.90 6.68 7.37
N LEU A 201 -35.05 5.81 6.42
CA LEU A 201 -35.09 4.35 6.62
C LEU A 201 -33.70 3.78 6.37
N LYS A 202 -33.21 2.94 7.27
CA LYS A 202 -31.95 2.23 7.11
C LYS A 202 -32.19 0.73 7.06
N TYR A 203 -31.50 0.06 6.14
CA TYR A 203 -31.45 -1.39 6.04
C TYR A 203 -30.08 -1.81 5.49
N ALA A 204 -29.76 -3.09 5.55
CA ALA A 204 -28.49 -3.58 5.03
C ALA A 204 -28.68 -4.89 4.25
N ARG A 205 -27.91 -5.01 3.19
CA ARG A 205 -27.71 -6.26 2.43
C ARG A 205 -26.38 -6.83 2.90
N CYS A 206 -26.38 -8.13 3.16
CA CYS A 206 -25.20 -8.81 3.69
C CYS A 206 -24.90 -10.07 2.89
N VAL A 207 -23.63 -10.31 2.61
CA VAL A 207 -23.10 -11.60 2.14
C VAL A 207 -22.06 -12.07 3.14
N ALA A 208 -22.31 -13.19 3.81
CA ALA A 208 -21.47 -13.73 4.86
C ALA A 208 -20.98 -15.14 4.53
N GLY A 209 -19.70 -15.42 4.75
CA GLY A 209 -19.10 -16.74 4.59
C GLY A 209 -18.90 -17.45 5.93
N ARG A 210 -19.18 -18.76 6.00
CA ARG A 210 -18.96 -19.57 7.20
C ARG A 210 -18.68 -21.04 6.86
N ALA A 211 -18.11 -21.79 7.80
CA ALA A 211 -18.20 -23.24 7.77
C ALA A 211 -19.65 -23.68 8.00
N GLU A 212 -20.10 -24.78 7.38
CA GLU A 212 -21.47 -25.28 7.55
C GLU A 212 -21.82 -25.54 9.03
N SER A 213 -20.85 -26.04 9.81
CA SER A 213 -21.00 -26.29 11.25
C SER A 213 -21.06 -25.05 12.12
N ALA A 214 -20.68 -23.87 11.60
CA ALA A 214 -20.74 -22.61 12.33
C ALA A 214 -22.15 -21.99 12.25
N PRO A 215 -22.64 -21.34 13.32
CA PRO A 215 -23.92 -20.67 13.31
C PRO A 215 -23.92 -19.52 12.27
N ARG A 216 -25.11 -19.18 11.78
CA ARG A 216 -25.30 -17.95 11.03
C ARG A 216 -25.02 -16.76 11.93
N TYR A 217 -24.35 -15.77 11.37
CA TYR A 217 -24.07 -14.50 12.03
C TYR A 217 -24.73 -13.36 11.26
N TYR A 218 -25.40 -12.49 11.99
CA TYR A 218 -26.07 -11.31 11.44
C TYR A 218 -25.37 -10.06 11.98
N PRO A 219 -24.42 -9.49 11.24
CA PRO A 219 -23.70 -8.28 11.68
C PRO A 219 -24.64 -7.10 11.80
N ASP A 220 -24.42 -6.28 12.84
CA ASP A 220 -25.03 -4.96 12.94
C ASP A 220 -24.29 -4.01 11.99
N ALA A 221 -24.92 -3.66 10.88
CA ALA A 221 -24.30 -2.90 9.80
C ALA A 221 -23.89 -1.47 10.26
N GLU A 222 -24.63 -0.85 11.18
CA GLU A 222 -24.26 0.48 11.69
C GLU A 222 -23.06 0.40 12.62
N ALA A 223 -23.02 -0.60 13.50
CA ALA A 223 -21.88 -0.84 14.38
C ALA A 223 -20.60 -1.18 13.58
N GLU A 224 -20.70 -2.03 12.56
CA GLU A 224 -19.59 -2.39 11.68
C GLU A 224 -19.08 -1.18 10.87
N LEU A 225 -19.98 -0.35 10.34
CA LEU A 225 -19.61 0.88 9.64
C LEU A 225 -18.90 1.85 10.59
N ALA A 226 -19.43 2.04 11.80
CA ALA A 226 -18.82 2.89 12.82
C ALA A 226 -17.41 2.41 13.21
N ALA A 227 -17.23 1.09 13.36
CA ALA A 227 -15.93 0.49 13.64
C ALA A 227 -14.92 0.71 12.48
N ARG A 228 -15.37 0.55 11.25
CA ARG A 228 -14.54 0.79 10.05
C ARG A 228 -14.15 2.27 9.91
N MET A 229 -15.07 3.19 10.15
CA MET A 229 -14.78 4.63 10.19
C MET A 229 -13.80 5.00 11.31
N THR A 230 -13.82 4.27 12.42
CA THR A 230 -12.85 4.44 13.51
C THR A 230 -11.47 3.99 13.07
N LEU A 231 -11.35 2.82 12.43
CA LEU A 231 -10.08 2.34 11.86
C LEU A 231 -9.49 3.36 10.86
N TRP A 232 -10.32 3.95 10.01
CA TRP A 232 -9.88 4.99 9.06
C TRP A 232 -9.30 6.22 9.79
N ARG A 233 -9.99 6.70 10.84
CA ARG A 233 -9.52 7.85 11.63
C ARG A 233 -8.22 7.53 12.36
N GLU A 234 -8.11 6.38 13.01
CA GLU A 234 -6.89 5.94 13.69
C GLU A 234 -5.71 5.83 12.70
N ALA A 235 -5.95 5.27 11.52
CA ALA A 235 -4.94 5.23 10.46
C ALA A 235 -4.56 6.64 9.97
N ALA A 236 -5.52 7.57 9.91
CA ALA A 236 -5.25 8.95 9.51
C ALA A 236 -4.44 9.72 10.56
N GLU A 237 -4.57 9.39 11.85
CA GLU A 237 -3.91 10.07 12.96
C GLU A 237 -2.49 9.55 13.27
N THR A 238 -2.11 8.37 12.80
CA THR A 238 -0.78 7.78 13.05
C THR A 238 0.11 7.94 11.83
N LEU A 239 1.39 8.23 12.02
CA LEU A 239 2.39 8.44 10.97
C LEU A 239 1.84 9.40 9.87
N VAL A 240 1.46 10.60 10.24
CA VAL A 240 0.87 11.58 9.32
C VAL A 240 1.97 12.27 8.52
N LEU A 241 1.86 12.25 7.20
CA LEU A 241 2.74 13.00 6.31
C LEU A 241 2.18 14.41 6.09
N GLU A 242 3.01 15.41 6.36
CA GLU A 242 2.74 16.82 6.05
C GLU A 242 3.78 17.33 5.03
N THR A 243 3.34 17.54 3.80
CA THR A 243 4.12 18.19 2.73
C THR A 243 3.29 19.32 2.10
N PRO A 244 3.89 20.18 1.27
CA PRO A 244 3.13 21.18 0.51
C PRO A 244 2.18 20.60 -0.55
N SER A 245 2.30 19.31 -0.92
CA SER A 245 1.45 18.65 -1.93
C SER A 245 0.28 17.91 -1.29
N PRO A 246 -0.98 18.35 -1.50
CA PRO A 246 -2.15 17.66 -0.98
C PRO A 246 -2.31 16.24 -1.50
N GLU A 247 -1.94 16.00 -2.77
CA GLU A 247 -2.04 14.69 -3.42
C GLU A 247 -1.11 13.66 -2.75
N LEU A 248 0.14 14.06 -2.44
CA LEU A 248 1.08 13.20 -1.72
C LEU A 248 0.57 12.84 -0.33
N ASN A 249 0.06 13.83 0.41
CA ASN A 249 -0.47 13.63 1.76
C ASN A 249 -1.71 12.72 1.75
N ALA A 250 -2.61 12.90 0.77
CA ALA A 250 -3.82 12.10 0.65
C ALA A 250 -3.48 10.65 0.23
N LEU A 251 -2.64 10.44 -0.79
CA LEU A 251 -2.25 9.09 -1.21
C LEU A 251 -1.47 8.36 -0.09
N PHE A 252 -0.64 9.07 0.67
CA PHE A 252 0.05 8.50 1.83
C PHE A 252 -0.94 7.97 2.89
N ARG A 253 -2.04 8.70 3.14
CA ARG A 253 -3.12 8.27 4.04
C ARG A 253 -3.79 7.00 3.53
N PHE A 254 -4.18 6.98 2.24
CA PHE A 254 -4.77 5.80 1.61
C PHE A 254 -3.84 4.59 1.65
N ALA A 255 -2.57 4.78 1.32
CA ALA A 255 -1.58 3.71 1.33
C ALA A 255 -1.40 3.09 2.74
N LYS A 256 -1.36 3.91 3.80
CA LYS A 256 -1.34 3.42 5.18
C LYS A 256 -2.62 2.65 5.54
N PHE A 257 -3.78 3.19 5.17
CA PHE A 257 -5.04 2.52 5.44
C PHE A 257 -5.11 1.18 4.73
N ARG A 258 -4.73 1.12 3.43
CA ARG A 258 -4.66 -0.14 2.68
C ARG A 258 -3.75 -1.17 3.35
N THR A 259 -2.58 -0.73 3.83
CA THR A 259 -1.66 -1.59 4.57
C THR A 259 -2.27 -2.11 5.88
N LEU A 260 -2.99 -1.27 6.62
CA LEU A 260 -3.61 -1.64 7.90
C LEU A 260 -4.87 -2.50 7.76
N GLU A 261 -5.64 -2.35 6.69
CA GLU A 261 -6.83 -3.19 6.48
C GLU A 261 -6.50 -4.60 5.95
N SER A 262 -5.32 -4.80 5.37
CA SER A 262 -4.85 -6.11 4.85
C SER A 262 -4.31 -7.05 5.93
N LEU A 263 -4.91 -7.02 7.10
CA LEU A 263 -4.63 -7.89 8.24
C LEU A 263 -5.71 -8.97 8.33
N TYR A 264 -5.31 -10.22 8.17
CA TYR A 264 -6.25 -11.34 8.14
C TYR A 264 -6.09 -12.25 9.35
N ALA A 265 -7.20 -12.55 10.01
CA ALA A 265 -7.24 -13.55 11.06
C ALA A 265 -7.15 -14.94 10.44
N THR A 266 -6.20 -15.77 10.91
CA THR A 266 -6.07 -17.16 10.54
C THR A 266 -6.16 -18.06 11.77
N ARG A 267 -6.24 -19.38 11.57
CA ARG A 267 -6.22 -20.34 12.69
C ARG A 267 -4.89 -20.34 13.46
N ALA A 268 -3.81 -19.94 12.79
CA ALA A 268 -2.46 -19.91 13.33
C ALA A 268 -1.98 -18.51 13.74
N GLY A 269 -2.89 -17.53 13.79
CA GLY A 269 -2.61 -16.17 14.20
C GLY A 269 -3.01 -15.12 13.17
N LEU A 270 -2.79 -13.87 13.52
CA LEU A 270 -3.01 -12.73 12.64
C LEU A 270 -1.83 -12.57 11.69
N ILE A 271 -2.09 -12.40 10.40
CA ILE A 271 -1.08 -12.16 9.38
C ILE A 271 -1.38 -10.88 8.61
N HIS A 272 -0.36 -10.29 8.01
CA HIS A 272 -0.52 -9.39 6.87
C HIS A 272 -0.40 -10.22 5.59
N SER A 273 -1.23 -9.94 4.57
CA SER A 273 -1.16 -10.58 3.25
C SER A 273 -1.28 -9.54 2.14
N PRO A 274 -0.81 -9.81 0.92
CA PRO A 274 -0.80 -8.81 -0.16
C PRO A 274 -2.19 -8.27 -0.53
N GLY A 275 -3.24 -9.08 -0.36
CA GLY A 275 -4.57 -8.76 -0.89
C GLY A 275 -4.70 -9.18 -2.35
N GLY A 276 -5.38 -8.36 -3.15
CA GLY A 276 -5.45 -8.54 -4.59
C GLY A 276 -6.29 -9.71 -5.04
N VAL A 277 -7.32 -10.11 -4.29
CA VAL A 277 -8.23 -11.22 -4.66
C VAL A 277 -7.54 -12.60 -4.66
N HIS A 278 -6.25 -12.69 -4.93
CA HIS A 278 -5.57 -13.94 -5.24
C HIS A 278 -4.63 -14.44 -4.13
N TYR A 279 -4.02 -13.56 -3.36
CA TYR A 279 -2.88 -13.91 -2.52
C TYR A 279 -3.21 -14.06 -1.02
N LEU A 280 -4.47 -14.04 -0.66
CA LEU A 280 -4.95 -13.99 0.74
C LEU A 280 -4.68 -15.26 1.55
N ALA A 281 -4.44 -16.38 0.86
CA ALA A 281 -4.10 -17.65 1.51
C ALA A 281 -2.60 -17.78 1.84
N ALA A 282 -1.79 -16.77 1.50
CA ALA A 282 -0.33 -16.85 1.54
C ALA A 282 0.31 -15.56 2.07
N ILE A 283 1.53 -15.73 2.60
CA ILE A 283 2.47 -14.64 2.86
C ILE A 283 3.71 -14.83 1.98
N TRP A 284 4.33 -13.73 1.54
CA TRP A 284 5.48 -13.74 0.64
C TRP A 284 6.69 -13.05 1.28
N ALA A 285 7.89 -13.53 0.95
CA ALA A 285 9.14 -12.96 1.47
C ALA A 285 9.32 -11.49 1.09
N ASN A 286 9.07 -11.15 -0.18
CA ASN A 286 9.12 -9.77 -0.65
C ASN A 286 7.97 -8.93 -0.08
N ASP A 287 6.72 -9.31 -0.34
CA ASP A 287 5.55 -8.47 -0.03
C ASP A 287 5.40 -8.21 1.48
N GLN A 288 5.51 -9.25 2.31
CA GLN A 288 5.32 -9.08 3.75
C GLN A 288 6.60 -8.71 4.48
N ILE A 289 7.72 -9.40 4.21
CA ILE A 289 8.92 -9.21 5.03
C ILE A 289 9.74 -8.02 4.54
N GLU A 290 10.03 -7.94 3.24
CA GLU A 290 10.86 -6.87 2.70
C GLU A 290 10.11 -5.54 2.62
N TYR A 291 8.87 -5.55 2.03
CA TYR A 291 8.16 -4.30 1.74
C TYR A 291 7.38 -3.78 2.92
N THR A 292 6.58 -4.64 3.56
CA THR A 292 5.55 -4.20 4.51
C THR A 292 6.04 -4.15 5.95
N CYS A 293 6.77 -5.17 6.44
CA CYS A 293 7.18 -5.25 7.85
C CYS A 293 7.94 -4.00 8.35
N PRO A 294 8.88 -3.41 7.59
CA PRO A 294 9.54 -2.18 8.04
C PRO A 294 8.58 -1.01 8.27
N LEU A 295 7.50 -0.89 7.48
CA LEU A 295 6.50 0.17 7.69
C LEU A 295 5.60 -0.13 8.88
N LEU A 296 5.16 -1.38 9.07
CA LEU A 296 4.24 -1.75 10.17
C LEU A 296 4.81 -1.36 11.53
N ALA A 297 6.14 -1.38 11.68
CA ALA A 297 6.82 -0.98 12.90
C ALA A 297 6.62 0.50 13.27
N TYR A 298 6.27 1.37 12.31
CA TYR A 298 6.05 2.82 12.52
C TYR A 298 4.61 3.17 12.88
N LEU A 299 3.67 2.25 12.72
CA LEU A 299 2.25 2.56 12.80
C LEU A 299 1.67 2.45 14.22
N GLY A 300 2.40 1.84 15.16
CA GLY A 300 1.96 1.68 16.54
C GLY A 300 0.60 0.98 16.70
N CYS A 301 0.19 0.20 15.70
CA CYS A 301 -1.04 -0.57 15.71
C CYS A 301 -0.76 -1.97 16.26
N PRO A 302 -1.34 -2.36 17.43
CA PRO A 302 -1.06 -3.67 18.03
C PRO A 302 -1.33 -4.85 17.10
N ALA A 303 -2.42 -4.79 16.32
CA ALA A 303 -2.77 -5.83 15.37
C ALA A 303 -1.75 -5.93 14.22
N ALA A 304 -1.25 -4.80 13.72
CA ALA A 304 -0.21 -4.77 12.69
C ALA A 304 1.12 -5.32 13.22
N THR A 305 1.48 -4.98 14.46
CA THR A 305 2.67 -5.52 15.15
C THR A 305 2.56 -7.03 15.33
N GLU A 306 1.41 -7.55 15.75
CA GLU A 306 1.17 -8.99 15.89
C GLU A 306 1.30 -9.70 14.55
N ALA A 307 0.65 -9.18 13.50
CA ALA A 307 0.72 -9.75 12.15
C ALA A 307 2.15 -9.77 11.60
N MET A 308 2.91 -8.70 11.80
CA MET A 308 4.33 -8.62 11.45
C MET A 308 5.14 -9.71 12.17
N LYS A 309 4.98 -9.84 13.50
CA LYS A 309 5.67 -10.86 14.29
C LYS A 309 5.32 -12.28 13.83
N THR A 310 4.05 -12.54 13.53
CA THR A 310 3.58 -13.83 13.02
C THR A 310 4.22 -14.16 11.68
N CYS A 311 4.23 -13.23 10.72
CA CYS A 311 4.87 -13.43 9.42
C CYS A 311 6.37 -13.74 9.55
N CYS A 312 7.10 -12.97 10.37
CA CYS A 312 8.52 -13.22 10.63
C CYS A 312 8.76 -14.61 11.26
N ARG A 313 7.95 -15.00 12.26
CA ARG A 313 8.06 -16.31 12.93
C ARG A 313 7.80 -17.48 11.99
N TRP A 314 6.83 -17.36 11.08
CA TRP A 314 6.52 -18.43 10.14
C TRP A 314 7.71 -18.71 9.20
N PHE A 315 8.35 -17.67 8.67
CA PHE A 315 9.57 -17.85 7.88
C PHE A 315 10.73 -18.36 8.73
N ALA A 316 10.93 -17.86 9.96
CA ALA A 316 11.98 -18.33 10.87
C ALA A 316 11.87 -19.83 11.20
N GLN A 317 10.66 -20.38 11.31
CA GLN A 317 10.40 -21.81 11.50
C GLN A 317 10.90 -22.70 10.35
N ARG A 318 11.24 -22.12 9.20
CA ARG A 318 11.75 -22.84 8.02
C ARG A 318 13.28 -22.88 7.96
N MET A 319 13.99 -22.30 8.93
CA MET A 319 15.44 -22.49 9.05
C MET A 319 15.77 -23.98 9.11
N ASN A 320 16.88 -24.40 8.51
CA ASN A 320 17.31 -25.77 8.47
C ASN A 320 18.85 -25.87 8.53
N GLU A 321 19.36 -26.98 9.05
CA GLU A 321 20.81 -27.24 9.24
C GLU A 321 21.58 -27.28 7.92
N GLY A 322 20.91 -27.66 6.83
CA GLY A 322 21.53 -27.78 5.51
C GLY A 322 21.62 -26.46 4.73
N TYR A 323 21.13 -25.36 5.28
CA TYR A 323 21.03 -24.07 4.59
C TYR A 323 20.39 -24.21 3.20
N ARG A 324 19.31 -24.99 3.12
CA ARG A 324 18.47 -25.04 1.91
C ARG A 324 17.59 -23.79 1.86
N PRO A 325 17.26 -23.25 0.66
CA PRO A 325 16.42 -22.08 0.54
C PRO A 325 15.12 -22.21 1.34
N ILE A 326 14.77 -21.17 2.06
CA ILE A 326 13.44 -21.01 2.64
C ILE A 326 12.49 -20.68 1.49
N PRO A 327 11.30 -21.28 1.41
CA PRO A 327 10.35 -21.02 0.33
C PRO A 327 9.98 -19.54 0.23
N SER A 328 9.73 -19.09 -0.99
CA SER A 328 9.35 -17.71 -1.28
C SER A 328 7.99 -17.33 -0.70
N SER A 329 7.07 -18.30 -0.60
CA SER A 329 5.73 -18.08 -0.04
C SER A 329 5.34 -19.21 0.90
N LEU A 330 4.68 -18.86 2.00
CA LEU A 330 4.07 -19.79 2.96
C LEU A 330 2.56 -19.69 2.84
N ILE A 331 1.92 -20.86 2.63
CA ILE A 331 0.52 -20.99 2.25
C ILE A 331 -0.27 -21.66 3.36
N ALA A 332 -1.57 -21.39 3.41
CA ALA A 332 -2.52 -22.08 4.24
C ALA A 332 -2.06 -22.22 5.70
N GLU A 333 -1.72 -21.09 6.33
CA GLU A 333 -1.34 -21.05 7.75
C GLU A 333 -0.04 -21.83 8.05
N ASN A 334 0.92 -21.70 7.10
CA ASN A 334 2.22 -22.39 7.15
C ASN A 334 2.15 -23.92 6.98
N MET A 335 1.01 -24.47 6.52
CA MET A 335 0.85 -25.90 6.25
C MET A 335 1.45 -26.33 4.91
N SER A 336 1.57 -25.40 3.97
CA SER A 336 2.13 -25.60 2.64
C SER A 336 3.01 -24.43 2.23
N PHE A 337 3.66 -24.52 1.07
CA PHE A 337 4.51 -23.43 0.56
C PHE A 337 4.54 -23.44 -0.97
N TRP A 338 4.96 -22.32 -1.53
CA TRP A 338 5.28 -22.20 -2.95
C TRP A 338 6.76 -21.83 -3.13
N ASN A 339 7.43 -22.48 -4.07
CA ASN A 339 8.85 -22.25 -4.39
C ASN A 339 9.20 -22.64 -5.85
N ASP A 340 8.24 -22.54 -6.77
CA ASP A 340 8.40 -23.00 -8.16
C ASP A 340 9.44 -22.19 -8.94
N ALA A 341 9.70 -20.95 -8.54
CA ALA A 341 10.72 -20.10 -9.13
C ALA A 341 12.15 -20.40 -8.62
N GLY A 342 12.29 -21.23 -7.57
CA GLY A 342 13.55 -21.44 -6.88
C GLY A 342 13.88 -20.31 -5.91
N ASP A 343 15.18 -20.11 -5.63
CA ASP A 343 15.69 -19.02 -4.81
C ASP A 343 15.64 -17.69 -5.59
N ARG A 344 14.80 -16.75 -5.15
CA ARG A 344 14.65 -15.42 -5.73
C ARG A 344 15.50 -14.35 -5.02
N GLY A 345 16.43 -14.75 -4.17
CA GLY A 345 17.09 -13.87 -3.21
C GLY A 345 16.27 -13.67 -1.94
N ASP A 346 15.31 -14.54 -1.68
CA ASP A 346 14.34 -14.46 -0.57
C ASP A 346 15.01 -14.32 0.79
N GLN A 347 16.15 -14.98 1.01
CA GLN A 347 16.86 -14.89 2.29
C GLN A 347 17.49 -13.51 2.51
N ALA A 348 17.94 -12.84 1.45
CA ALA A 348 18.41 -11.46 1.54
C ALA A 348 17.25 -10.50 1.83
N MET A 349 16.08 -10.71 1.19
CA MET A 349 14.84 -9.99 1.49
C MET A 349 14.43 -10.15 2.95
N MET A 350 14.45 -11.39 3.46
CA MET A 350 14.08 -11.71 4.84
C MET A 350 15.03 -11.06 5.83
N ALA A 351 16.36 -11.18 5.65
CA ALA A 351 17.34 -10.59 6.56
C ALA A 351 17.22 -9.06 6.59
N HIS A 352 17.10 -8.42 5.42
CA HIS A 352 16.89 -6.98 5.28
C HIS A 352 15.62 -6.51 6.00
N GLY A 353 14.49 -7.11 5.65
CA GLY A 353 13.18 -6.68 6.16
C GLY A 353 13.02 -6.89 7.66
N VAL A 354 13.43 -8.09 8.16
CA VAL A 354 13.34 -8.39 9.60
C VAL A 354 14.27 -7.49 10.42
N ALA A 355 15.54 -7.29 9.99
CA ALA A 355 16.47 -6.46 10.74
C ALA A 355 15.97 -5.01 10.87
N ARG A 356 15.44 -4.42 9.80
CA ARG A 356 14.82 -3.09 9.85
C ARG A 356 13.59 -3.05 10.74
N ALA A 357 12.69 -4.03 10.61
CA ALA A 357 11.44 -4.09 11.35
C ALA A 357 11.67 -4.21 12.87
N VAL A 358 12.56 -5.11 13.33
CA VAL A 358 12.82 -5.30 14.76
C VAL A 358 13.47 -4.08 15.41
N MET A 359 14.40 -3.42 14.71
CA MET A 359 15.01 -2.18 15.20
C MET A 359 13.99 -1.04 15.27
N SER A 360 13.22 -0.84 14.19
CA SER A 360 12.21 0.22 14.15
C SER A 360 11.09 0.00 15.15
N LEU A 361 10.75 -1.25 15.47
CA LEU A 361 9.77 -1.57 16.52
C LEU A 361 10.28 -1.20 17.92
N GLY A 362 11.58 -1.36 18.20
CA GLY A 362 12.18 -1.10 19.50
C GLY A 362 11.86 -2.17 20.56
N ASP A 363 11.44 -3.36 20.15
CA ASP A 363 11.11 -4.49 21.04
C ASP A 363 12.33 -5.42 21.18
N ALA A 364 13.03 -5.31 22.31
CA ALA A 364 14.26 -6.07 22.58
C ALA A 364 14.00 -7.59 22.61
N ALA A 365 12.88 -8.04 23.16
CA ALA A 365 12.57 -9.46 23.23
C ALA A 365 12.33 -10.05 21.83
N PHE A 366 11.61 -9.34 20.98
CA PHE A 366 11.39 -9.77 19.60
C PHE A 366 12.67 -9.67 18.76
N ALA A 367 13.51 -8.67 19.01
CA ALA A 367 14.82 -8.56 18.36
C ALA A 367 15.71 -9.75 18.72
N ASP A 368 15.78 -10.16 20.00
CA ASP A 368 16.53 -11.33 20.44
C ASP A 368 15.97 -12.64 19.84
N GLU A 369 14.65 -12.75 19.73
CA GLU A 369 13.98 -13.89 19.06
C GLU A 369 14.38 -13.99 17.58
N MET A 370 14.48 -12.85 16.86
CA MET A 370 14.73 -12.83 15.42
C MET A 370 16.21 -12.80 15.03
N LYS A 371 17.13 -12.46 15.92
CA LYS A 371 18.59 -12.49 15.65
C LYS A 371 19.08 -13.79 15.01
N PRO A 372 18.74 -15.00 15.53
CA PRO A 372 19.17 -16.25 14.90
C PRO A 372 18.69 -16.38 13.46
N PHE A 373 17.48 -15.92 13.16
CA PHE A 373 16.93 -15.97 11.82
C PHE A 373 17.66 -15.02 10.85
N ILE A 374 17.92 -13.79 11.28
CA ILE A 374 18.68 -12.82 10.50
C ILE A 374 20.08 -13.39 10.18
N LEU A 375 20.78 -13.90 11.20
CA LEU A 375 22.12 -14.46 11.03
C LEU A 375 22.13 -15.72 10.15
N TRP A 376 21.10 -16.55 10.23
CA TRP A 376 20.94 -17.71 9.36
C TRP A 376 20.78 -17.29 7.89
N CYS A 377 19.97 -16.28 7.61
CA CYS A 377 19.78 -15.75 6.26
C CYS A 377 21.09 -15.15 5.71
N LEU A 378 21.85 -14.43 6.54
CA LEU A 378 23.15 -13.88 6.14
C LEU A 378 24.16 -14.98 5.83
N GLU A 379 24.20 -16.07 6.63
CA GLU A 379 25.06 -17.22 6.38
C GLU A 379 24.65 -17.95 5.09
N PHE A 380 23.36 -18.05 4.79
CA PHE A 380 22.89 -18.55 3.51
C PHE A 380 23.47 -17.73 2.34
N GLY A 381 23.41 -16.39 2.41
CA GLY A 381 24.00 -15.50 1.41
C GLY A 381 25.52 -15.68 1.25
N ARG A 382 26.27 -15.88 2.37
CA ARG A 382 27.71 -16.17 2.31
C ARG A 382 28.00 -17.45 1.53
N ARG A 383 27.23 -18.51 1.74
CA ARG A 383 27.36 -19.80 1.03
C ARG A 383 27.02 -19.69 -0.44
N LYS A 384 26.25 -18.70 -0.83
CA LYS A 384 25.86 -18.37 -2.21
C LYS A 384 26.74 -17.29 -2.84
N THR A 385 27.81 -16.85 -2.18
CA THR A 385 28.72 -15.83 -2.75
C THR A 385 29.54 -16.41 -3.89
N SER A 386 29.49 -15.74 -5.05
CA SER A 386 30.24 -16.11 -6.25
C SER A 386 31.73 -15.77 -6.14
N ALA A 387 32.54 -16.27 -7.08
CA ALA A 387 33.94 -15.84 -7.21
C ALA A 387 34.09 -14.32 -7.47
N GLY A 388 33.06 -13.68 -8.06
CA GLY A 388 33.00 -12.22 -8.24
C GLY A 388 32.66 -11.44 -6.98
N GLY A 389 32.35 -12.13 -5.88
CA GLY A 389 32.03 -11.54 -4.57
C GLY A 389 30.58 -11.05 -4.44
N VAL A 390 29.69 -11.39 -5.39
CA VAL A 390 28.26 -11.05 -5.36
C VAL A 390 27.42 -12.29 -5.06
N VAL A 391 26.18 -12.09 -4.61
CA VAL A 391 25.30 -13.17 -4.17
C VAL A 391 24.58 -13.81 -5.35
N LEU A 392 24.60 -15.15 -5.41
CA LEU A 392 23.91 -15.94 -6.41
C LEU A 392 22.46 -16.19 -5.99
N SER A 393 21.55 -16.22 -6.97
CA SER A 393 20.17 -16.65 -6.84
C SER A 393 19.69 -17.30 -8.14
N ASP A 394 18.62 -18.11 -8.08
CA ASP A 394 18.09 -18.77 -9.28
C ASP A 394 17.31 -17.80 -10.18
N CYS A 395 16.76 -16.73 -9.59
CA CYS A 395 16.10 -15.62 -10.27
C CYS A 395 15.95 -14.42 -9.30
N ASP A 396 15.08 -13.48 -9.64
CA ASP A 396 14.65 -12.36 -8.78
C ASP A 396 13.17 -12.49 -8.44
N GLU A 397 12.62 -11.47 -7.75
CA GLU A 397 11.21 -11.41 -7.37
C GLU A 397 10.22 -11.42 -8.55
N LEU A 398 10.69 -11.17 -9.77
CA LEU A 398 9.88 -11.27 -10.97
C LEU A 398 9.73 -12.72 -11.48
N GLU A 399 10.25 -13.71 -10.74
CA GLU A 399 9.92 -15.13 -10.92
C GLU A 399 10.21 -15.65 -12.33
N ARG A 400 11.35 -15.24 -12.90
CA ARG A 400 11.78 -15.58 -14.28
C ARG A 400 10.92 -14.97 -15.39
N ARG A 401 10.00 -14.02 -15.09
CA ARG A 401 9.29 -13.26 -16.13
C ARG A 401 10.24 -12.44 -16.99
N LEU A 402 11.36 -12.04 -16.43
CA LEU A 402 12.47 -11.40 -17.14
C LEU A 402 13.79 -12.08 -16.75
N PRO A 403 14.81 -12.10 -17.64
CA PRO A 403 16.13 -12.62 -17.31
C PRO A 403 16.76 -11.87 -16.13
N SER A 404 17.37 -12.59 -15.20
CA SER A 404 18.02 -12.02 -13.99
C SER A 404 19.46 -12.54 -13.78
N GLY A 405 19.95 -13.44 -14.63
CA GLY A 405 21.28 -14.07 -14.50
C GLY A 405 21.36 -15.01 -13.29
N ASN A 406 22.57 -15.50 -13.01
CA ASN A 406 22.86 -16.32 -11.83
C ASN A 406 23.16 -15.47 -10.58
N ALA A 407 23.43 -14.18 -10.77
CA ALA A 407 23.56 -13.17 -9.73
C ALA A 407 22.89 -11.90 -10.24
N ASN A 408 22.09 -11.25 -9.41
CA ASN A 408 21.42 -10.02 -9.77
C ASN A 408 21.70 -8.91 -8.75
N LEU A 409 21.53 -7.67 -9.23
CA LEU A 409 21.80 -6.45 -8.48
C LEU A 409 20.91 -6.35 -7.23
N CYS A 410 19.64 -6.77 -7.34
CA CYS A 410 18.67 -6.72 -6.24
C CYS A 410 19.13 -7.57 -5.05
N THR A 411 19.35 -8.87 -5.26
CA THR A 411 19.76 -9.81 -4.20
C THR A 411 21.03 -9.34 -3.50
N SER A 412 22.05 -8.89 -4.27
CA SER A 412 23.31 -8.43 -3.68
C SER A 412 23.15 -7.13 -2.88
N SER A 413 22.31 -6.20 -3.33
CA SER A 413 22.05 -4.94 -2.62
C SER A 413 21.26 -5.16 -1.32
N LEU A 414 20.28 -6.07 -1.34
CA LEU A 414 19.54 -6.45 -0.14
C LEU A 414 20.42 -7.14 0.89
N GLN A 415 21.32 -8.03 0.45
CA GLN A 415 22.31 -8.66 1.33
C GLN A 415 23.27 -7.63 1.96
N TYR A 416 23.67 -6.60 1.19
CA TYR A 416 24.48 -5.49 1.71
C TYR A 416 23.77 -4.77 2.87
N ASP A 417 22.52 -4.31 2.67
CA ASP A 417 21.81 -3.63 3.75
C ASP A 417 21.52 -4.56 4.93
N ALA A 418 21.21 -5.84 4.66
CA ALA A 418 21.02 -6.84 5.72
C ALA A 418 22.26 -6.99 6.60
N LEU A 419 23.46 -7.03 6.02
CA LEU A 419 24.72 -7.07 6.74
C LEU A 419 24.92 -5.79 7.57
N MET A 420 24.65 -4.62 7.01
CA MET A 420 24.75 -3.33 7.72
C MET A 420 23.78 -3.27 8.90
N ARG A 421 22.51 -3.64 8.69
CA ARG A 421 21.49 -3.63 9.75
C ARG A 421 21.76 -4.68 10.83
N ALA A 422 22.26 -5.85 10.44
CA ALA A 422 22.68 -6.86 11.42
C ALA A 422 23.90 -6.42 12.24
N ALA A 423 24.87 -5.71 11.65
CA ALA A 423 25.98 -5.09 12.37
C ALA A 423 25.50 -4.07 13.41
N ASP A 424 24.54 -3.23 13.04
CA ASP A 424 23.94 -2.24 13.94
C ASP A 424 23.15 -2.91 15.08
N LEU A 425 22.41 -3.99 14.78
CA LEU A 425 21.62 -4.73 15.76
C LEU A 425 22.46 -5.52 16.76
N THR A 426 23.57 -6.09 16.28
CA THR A 426 24.40 -7.02 17.08
C THR A 426 25.66 -6.39 17.66
N GLY A 427 26.12 -5.27 17.11
CA GLY A 427 27.41 -4.67 17.41
C GLY A 427 28.62 -5.40 16.78
N ASP A 428 28.37 -6.39 15.90
CA ASP A 428 29.46 -7.17 15.25
C ASP A 428 30.04 -6.38 14.06
N THR A 429 31.22 -5.82 14.25
CA THR A 429 31.93 -5.04 13.23
C THR A 429 32.36 -5.88 12.01
N LYS A 430 32.50 -7.21 12.13
CA LYS A 430 32.83 -8.09 11.00
C LYS A 430 31.74 -8.09 9.94
N LEU A 431 30.48 -7.98 10.35
CA LEU A 431 29.35 -7.87 9.40
C LEU A 431 29.44 -6.57 8.59
N ARG A 432 29.91 -5.48 9.21
CA ARG A 432 30.15 -4.20 8.52
C ARG A 432 31.30 -4.31 7.52
N ASP A 433 32.39 -4.99 7.89
CA ASP A 433 33.53 -5.24 6.99
C ASP A 433 33.10 -6.10 5.79
N GLU A 434 32.23 -7.08 6.00
CA GLU A 434 31.64 -7.90 4.93
C GLU A 434 30.76 -7.06 4.01
N ALA A 435 29.93 -6.18 4.58
CA ALA A 435 29.09 -5.27 3.80
C ALA A 435 29.95 -4.37 2.87
N GLN A 436 31.04 -3.79 3.39
CA GLN A 436 31.95 -2.97 2.60
C GLN A 436 32.62 -3.75 1.45
N LYS A 437 32.99 -5.00 1.69
CA LYS A 437 33.53 -5.87 0.65
C LYS A 437 32.48 -6.18 -0.42
N LEU A 438 31.24 -6.43 -0.01
CA LEU A 438 30.12 -6.69 -0.93
C LEU A 438 29.79 -5.43 -1.75
N GLU A 439 29.80 -4.23 -1.14
CA GLU A 439 29.62 -2.96 -1.85
C GLU A 439 30.67 -2.78 -2.96
N ALA A 440 31.95 -2.99 -2.64
CA ALA A 440 33.01 -2.94 -3.63
C ALA A 440 32.84 -3.98 -4.74
N SER A 441 32.27 -5.15 -4.42
CA SER A 441 31.97 -6.21 -5.39
C SER A 441 30.78 -5.85 -6.26
N ILE A 442 29.72 -5.24 -5.69
CA ILE A 442 28.56 -4.73 -6.42
C ILE A 442 29.01 -3.71 -7.47
N GLU A 443 29.84 -2.72 -7.08
CA GLU A 443 30.34 -1.73 -8.03
C GLU A 443 31.18 -2.37 -9.13
N ARG A 444 32.07 -3.28 -8.80
CA ARG A 444 32.95 -3.94 -9.77
C ARG A 444 32.20 -4.87 -10.73
N TYR A 445 31.17 -5.60 -10.23
CA TYR A 445 30.46 -6.62 -10.99
C TYR A 445 29.29 -6.04 -11.79
N PHE A 446 28.51 -5.13 -11.22
CA PHE A 446 27.33 -4.58 -11.85
C PHE A 446 27.50 -3.18 -12.41
N GLY A 447 28.48 -2.41 -11.95
CA GLY A 447 28.78 -1.08 -12.48
C GLY A 447 29.10 -1.15 -13.97
N ALA A 448 28.36 -0.40 -14.80
CA ALA A 448 28.48 -0.49 -16.26
C ALA A 448 27.92 0.76 -16.94
N GLN A 449 28.29 0.92 -18.22
CA GLN A 449 27.53 1.76 -19.13
C GLN A 449 26.45 0.90 -19.82
N VAL A 450 25.17 1.25 -19.66
CA VAL A 450 24.04 0.54 -20.24
C VAL A 450 23.21 1.52 -21.05
N GLU A 451 23.00 1.23 -22.32
CA GLU A 451 22.28 2.10 -23.28
C GLU A 451 22.70 3.59 -23.25
N GLY A 452 23.99 3.85 -22.97
CA GLY A 452 24.58 5.19 -22.93
C GLY A 452 24.61 5.85 -21.56
N PHE A 453 24.07 5.23 -20.50
CA PHE A 453 24.05 5.75 -19.15
C PHE A 453 25.09 5.07 -18.26
N GLU A 454 25.84 5.86 -17.47
CA GLU A 454 26.78 5.38 -16.44
C GLU A 454 25.98 4.92 -15.20
N THR A 455 25.50 3.67 -15.22
CA THR A 455 24.63 3.11 -14.20
C THR A 455 25.04 1.68 -13.85
N TYR A 456 24.10 0.82 -13.54
CA TYR A 456 24.31 -0.59 -13.27
C TYR A 456 23.68 -1.46 -14.37
N ARG A 457 24.36 -2.51 -14.78
CA ARG A 457 23.69 -3.66 -15.39
C ARG A 457 23.00 -4.48 -14.31
N TYR A 458 21.87 -5.09 -14.64
CA TYR A 458 21.10 -5.83 -13.64
C TYR A 458 21.70 -7.21 -13.31
N TYR A 459 22.35 -7.83 -14.31
CA TYR A 459 23.11 -9.09 -14.21
C TYR A 459 24.25 -9.09 -15.24
N GLU A 460 25.15 -10.04 -15.13
CA GLU A 460 26.27 -10.17 -16.07
C GLU A 460 25.80 -10.43 -17.50
N GLY A 461 26.25 -9.63 -18.46
CA GLY A 461 25.84 -9.69 -19.86
C GLY A 461 24.52 -8.94 -20.15
N ASN A 462 23.88 -8.31 -19.16
CA ASN A 462 22.71 -7.48 -19.38
C ASN A 462 23.09 -6.17 -20.09
N ASP A 463 22.50 -5.93 -21.26
CA ASP A 463 22.73 -4.75 -22.13
C ASP A 463 21.51 -3.81 -22.19
N LYS A 464 20.42 -4.12 -21.47
CA LYS A 464 19.18 -3.35 -21.41
C LYS A 464 19.00 -2.68 -20.06
N LEU A 465 18.52 -1.44 -20.05
CA LEU A 465 18.12 -0.78 -18.82
C LEU A 465 16.97 -1.55 -18.16
N ARG A 466 17.06 -1.72 -16.85
CA ARG A 466 16.05 -2.34 -15.99
C ARG A 466 15.62 -1.32 -14.93
N SER A 467 14.35 -1.32 -14.56
CA SER A 467 13.85 -0.42 -13.50
C SER A 467 14.53 -0.64 -12.14
N TRP A 468 14.97 -1.88 -11.86
CA TRP A 468 15.64 -2.25 -10.60
C TRP A 468 17.07 -1.70 -10.41
N ILE A 469 17.65 -0.99 -11.38
CA ILE A 469 18.98 -0.38 -11.23
C ILE A 469 19.08 0.66 -10.12
N ALA A 470 17.94 1.15 -9.60
CA ALA A 470 17.89 2.10 -8.50
C ALA A 470 18.00 1.45 -7.11
N ILE A 471 17.94 0.12 -6.97
CA ILE A 471 17.96 -0.57 -5.66
C ILE A 471 19.20 -0.26 -4.83
N PRO A 472 20.45 -0.23 -5.35
CA PRO A 472 21.62 0.13 -4.55
C PRO A 472 21.49 1.48 -3.85
N LEU A 473 20.82 2.45 -4.51
CA LEU A 473 20.63 3.80 -3.97
C LEU A 473 19.74 3.80 -2.72
N CYS A 474 18.82 2.83 -2.59
CA CYS A 474 17.97 2.69 -1.39
C CYS A 474 18.78 2.38 -0.12
N PHE A 475 20.01 1.94 -0.28
CA PHE A 475 20.90 1.51 0.80
C PHE A 475 22.17 2.35 0.92
N GLY A 476 22.25 3.46 0.19
CA GLY A 476 23.38 4.39 0.25
C GLY A 476 24.58 3.97 -0.60
N ILE A 477 24.44 3.02 -1.52
CA ILE A 477 25.47 2.72 -2.51
C ILE A 477 25.34 3.75 -3.64
N GLU A 478 26.09 4.87 -3.52
CA GLU A 478 25.86 6.10 -4.29
C GLU A 478 26.78 6.29 -5.51
N HIS A 479 27.67 5.33 -5.80
CA HIS A 479 28.71 5.47 -6.83
C HIS A 479 28.19 5.93 -8.20
N ARG A 480 26.98 5.52 -8.57
CA ARG A 480 26.38 5.79 -9.89
C ARG A 480 25.07 6.57 -9.84
N THR A 481 24.84 7.33 -8.77
CA THR A 481 23.58 8.06 -8.53
C THR A 481 23.18 8.95 -9.71
N LYS A 482 24.13 9.70 -10.30
CA LYS A 482 23.83 10.63 -11.39
C LYS A 482 23.32 9.90 -12.63
N GLY A 483 24.08 8.94 -13.15
CA GLY A 483 23.72 8.22 -14.36
C GLY A 483 22.50 7.32 -14.18
N THR A 484 22.31 6.77 -12.96
CA THR A 484 21.10 6.02 -12.62
C THR A 484 19.86 6.92 -12.61
N ALA A 485 19.94 8.14 -12.07
CA ALA A 485 18.83 9.10 -12.12
C ALA A 485 18.48 9.49 -13.57
N GLU A 486 19.50 9.76 -14.39
CA GLU A 486 19.33 10.07 -15.82
C GLU A 486 18.69 8.90 -16.57
N ALA A 487 19.08 7.66 -16.29
CA ALA A 487 18.50 6.46 -16.91
C ALA A 487 17.04 6.23 -16.49
N ILE A 488 16.75 6.33 -15.20
CA ILE A 488 15.40 6.12 -14.61
C ILE A 488 14.38 7.09 -15.19
N PHE A 489 14.73 8.38 -15.29
CA PHE A 489 13.81 9.41 -15.78
C PHE A 489 13.94 9.70 -17.29
N SER A 490 14.68 8.84 -18.03
CA SER A 490 14.72 8.89 -19.49
C SER A 490 13.43 8.30 -20.10
N ASP A 491 13.19 8.62 -21.37
CA ASP A 491 12.12 8.01 -22.20
C ASP A 491 12.27 6.50 -22.38
N ARG A 492 13.45 5.96 -22.08
CA ARG A 492 13.75 4.52 -22.10
C ARG A 492 12.97 3.77 -21.04
N LEU A 493 12.88 4.33 -19.82
CA LEU A 493 12.24 3.69 -18.67
C LEU A 493 10.98 4.42 -18.19
N TRP A 494 10.97 5.76 -18.16
CA TRP A 494 9.81 6.52 -17.69
C TRP A 494 8.74 6.65 -18.78
N ASP A 495 7.48 6.34 -18.47
CA ASP A 495 6.37 6.41 -19.43
C ASP A 495 5.30 7.47 -19.09
N GLY A 496 5.58 8.35 -18.14
CA GLY A 496 4.67 9.40 -17.67
C GLY A 496 4.10 9.15 -16.27
N VAL A 497 3.82 7.89 -15.89
CA VAL A 497 3.18 7.54 -14.62
C VAL A 497 3.87 6.39 -13.87
N GLY A 498 4.88 5.75 -14.46
CA GLY A 498 5.61 4.65 -13.86
C GLY A 498 6.84 4.23 -14.65
N LEU A 499 7.59 3.26 -14.13
CA LEU A 499 8.78 2.74 -14.77
C LEU A 499 8.48 1.45 -15.53
N LYS A 500 8.84 1.45 -16.82
CA LYS A 500 8.90 0.22 -17.60
C LYS A 500 9.87 -0.76 -16.95
N SER A 501 9.51 -2.02 -16.86
CA SER A 501 10.34 -3.04 -16.20
C SER A 501 11.69 -3.22 -16.90
N VAL A 502 11.72 -3.04 -18.22
CA VAL A 502 12.92 -3.07 -19.06
C VAL A 502 12.74 -2.09 -20.22
N SER A 503 13.83 -1.49 -20.68
CA SER A 503 13.80 -0.58 -21.83
C SER A 503 13.23 -1.29 -23.08
N GLY A 504 12.29 -0.61 -23.76
CA GLY A 504 11.57 -1.16 -24.91
C GLY A 504 10.34 -2.01 -24.58
N SER A 505 10.01 -2.26 -23.30
CA SER A 505 8.74 -2.88 -22.91
C SER A 505 7.62 -1.84 -22.78
N SER A 506 6.36 -2.32 -22.74
CA SER A 506 5.18 -1.51 -22.47
C SER A 506 4.63 -1.70 -21.04
N GLY A 507 5.12 -2.71 -20.32
CA GLY A 507 4.66 -3.00 -18.96
C GLY A 507 5.55 -2.37 -17.90
N TYR A 508 4.95 -1.95 -16.79
CA TYR A 508 5.67 -1.42 -15.63
C TYR A 508 5.12 -2.00 -14.31
N TRP A 509 5.94 -1.90 -13.27
CA TRP A 509 5.62 -2.35 -11.93
C TRP A 509 5.72 -1.19 -10.95
N ASP A 510 4.68 -0.97 -10.15
CA ASP A 510 4.69 0.10 -9.16
C ASP A 510 5.80 -0.09 -8.14
N ARG A 511 6.09 -1.34 -7.72
CA ARG A 511 7.18 -1.65 -6.78
C ARG A 511 8.53 -1.11 -7.24
N SER A 512 8.91 -1.31 -8.51
CA SER A 512 10.19 -0.79 -9.02
C SER A 512 10.20 0.73 -9.14
N THR A 513 9.07 1.35 -9.48
CA THR A 513 8.89 2.79 -9.48
C THR A 513 9.09 3.38 -8.08
N LEU A 514 8.49 2.75 -7.07
CA LEU A 514 8.58 3.19 -5.68
C LEU A 514 9.99 2.98 -5.09
N TYR A 515 10.67 1.90 -5.47
CA TYR A 515 12.08 1.71 -5.15
C TYR A 515 12.96 2.82 -5.76
N ALA A 516 12.72 3.18 -7.02
CA ALA A 516 13.47 4.24 -7.67
C ALA A 516 13.25 5.60 -6.99
N PHE A 517 12.01 5.95 -6.67
CA PHE A 517 11.71 7.18 -5.92
C PHE A 517 12.40 7.19 -4.56
N ARG A 518 12.33 6.07 -3.81
CA ARG A 518 12.96 5.96 -2.50
C ARG A 518 14.47 6.13 -2.58
N GLY A 519 15.14 5.38 -3.45
CA GLY A 519 16.59 5.40 -3.57
C GLY A 519 17.13 6.74 -4.09
N LEU A 520 16.49 7.30 -5.10
CA LEU A 520 16.89 8.60 -5.66
C LEU A 520 16.66 9.74 -4.65
N ALA A 521 15.53 9.76 -3.93
CA ALA A 521 15.30 10.75 -2.89
C ALA A 521 16.36 10.61 -1.78
N PHE A 522 16.62 9.39 -1.30
CA PHE A 522 17.66 9.14 -0.29
C PHE A 522 19.04 9.65 -0.71
N CYS A 523 19.42 9.50 -1.97
CA CYS A 523 20.70 9.93 -2.53
C CYS A 523 20.69 11.38 -3.07
N GLY A 524 19.87 12.26 -2.52
CA GLY A 524 19.90 13.70 -2.80
C GLY A 524 19.32 14.12 -4.15
N LYS A 525 18.47 13.29 -4.77
CA LYS A 525 17.79 13.59 -6.05
C LYS A 525 16.31 13.96 -5.87
N ALA A 526 15.91 14.45 -4.70
CA ALA A 526 14.53 14.79 -4.38
C ALA A 526 13.91 15.78 -5.37
N ASP A 527 14.64 16.77 -5.88
CA ASP A 527 14.17 17.71 -6.90
C ASP A 527 13.83 17.01 -8.23
N ALA A 528 14.58 15.96 -8.60
CA ALA A 528 14.30 15.17 -9.80
C ALA A 528 13.15 14.19 -9.57
N VAL A 529 12.98 13.66 -8.36
CA VAL A 529 11.90 12.74 -8.00
C VAL A 529 10.55 13.46 -7.93
N LEU A 530 10.50 14.69 -7.42
CA LEU A 530 9.25 15.39 -7.10
C LEU A 530 8.24 15.43 -8.25
N PRO A 531 8.56 15.89 -9.47
CA PRO A 531 7.57 15.96 -10.54
C PRO A 531 7.04 14.59 -10.95
N HIS A 532 7.86 13.55 -10.83
CA HIS A 532 7.50 12.19 -11.18
C HIS A 532 6.60 11.53 -10.13
N ILE A 533 6.92 11.70 -8.83
CA ILE A 533 6.07 11.17 -7.75
C ILE A 533 4.74 11.93 -7.64
N GLU A 534 4.69 13.22 -7.97
CA GLU A 534 3.44 13.99 -8.04
C GLU A 534 2.56 13.51 -9.20
N ALA A 535 3.14 13.27 -10.40
CA ALA A 535 2.42 12.70 -11.53
C ALA A 535 1.89 11.30 -11.22
N TYR A 536 2.75 10.43 -10.67
CA TYR A 536 2.39 9.09 -10.19
C TYR A 536 1.24 9.16 -9.17
N SER A 537 1.37 10.02 -8.16
CA SER A 537 0.38 10.12 -7.07
C SER A 537 -0.96 10.65 -7.56
N ARG A 538 -0.96 11.60 -8.47
CA ARG A 538 -2.19 12.11 -9.09
C ARG A 538 -2.90 11.01 -9.88
N GLU A 539 -2.17 10.23 -10.68
CA GLU A 539 -2.74 9.11 -11.43
C GLU A 539 -3.32 8.05 -10.50
N ARG A 540 -2.59 7.64 -9.44
CA ARG A 540 -3.07 6.62 -8.49
C ARG A 540 -4.20 7.11 -7.60
N LEU A 541 -4.26 8.41 -7.28
CA LEU A 541 -5.26 8.97 -6.38
C LEU A 541 -6.51 9.47 -7.12
N LEU A 542 -6.35 10.07 -8.31
CA LEU A 542 -7.40 10.82 -9.00
C LEU A 542 -7.58 10.41 -10.47
N GLY A 543 -6.81 9.44 -10.95
CA GLY A 543 -6.86 8.94 -12.31
C GLY A 543 -7.64 7.63 -12.44
N HIS A 544 -6.96 6.58 -12.92
CA HIS A 544 -7.51 5.24 -13.07
C HIS A 544 -7.10 4.33 -11.92
N HIS A 545 -7.98 3.38 -11.54
CA HIS A 545 -7.72 2.42 -10.47
C HIS A 545 -7.39 3.08 -9.14
N VAL A 546 -8.22 4.04 -8.77
CA VAL A 546 -8.05 4.82 -7.55
C VAL A 546 -8.47 4.03 -6.30
N PRO A 547 -7.92 4.30 -5.11
CA PRO A 547 -6.92 5.33 -4.79
C PRO A 547 -5.55 4.76 -4.37
N TYR A 548 -5.16 3.58 -4.78
CA TYR A 548 -3.97 2.90 -4.28
C TYR A 548 -2.94 2.59 -5.38
N PRO A 549 -1.66 2.39 -5.03
CA PRO A 549 -0.70 1.72 -5.90
C PRO A 549 -1.21 0.35 -6.35
N VAL A 550 -0.84 -0.07 -7.55
CA VAL A 550 -1.16 -1.39 -8.11
C VAL A 550 0.12 -2.24 -8.22
N GLU A 551 -0.02 -3.55 -8.44
CA GLU A 551 1.16 -4.42 -8.58
C GLU A 551 1.92 -4.12 -9.87
N ALA A 552 1.23 -4.16 -11.01
CA ALA A 552 1.81 -3.99 -12.34
C ALA A 552 0.79 -3.45 -13.35
N GLN A 553 1.30 -2.98 -14.51
CA GLN A 553 0.50 -2.53 -15.65
C GLN A 553 1.08 -3.09 -16.96
N PRO A 554 0.27 -3.61 -17.88
CA PRO A 554 -1.15 -3.96 -17.67
C PRO A 554 -1.27 -5.22 -16.82
N GLU A 555 -2.13 -5.20 -15.84
CA GLU A 555 -2.40 -6.35 -14.99
C GLU A 555 -3.90 -6.50 -14.72
N GLY A 556 -4.64 -6.98 -15.70
CA GLY A 556 -6.03 -7.37 -15.53
C GLY A 556 -6.87 -6.37 -14.72
N ASP A 557 -7.26 -6.77 -13.55
CA ASP A 557 -8.17 -6.01 -12.68
C ASP A 557 -7.53 -4.83 -11.90
N GLY A 558 -6.26 -4.47 -12.14
CA GLY A 558 -5.61 -3.34 -11.46
C GLY A 558 -5.66 -3.44 -9.94
N ARG A 559 -5.17 -4.53 -9.37
CA ARG A 559 -5.29 -4.84 -7.95
C ARG A 559 -4.55 -3.85 -7.07
N HIS A 560 -5.18 -3.42 -6.00
CA HIS A 560 -4.65 -2.47 -5.03
C HIS A 560 -3.87 -3.20 -3.93
N LEU A 561 -2.65 -3.67 -4.23
CA LEU A 561 -1.89 -4.46 -3.29
C LEU A 561 -1.39 -3.64 -2.09
N ALA A 562 -1.50 -4.23 -0.91
CA ALA A 562 -1.07 -3.60 0.34
C ALA A 562 0.46 -3.45 0.42
N ALA A 563 1.21 -4.30 -0.27
CA ALA A 563 2.67 -4.28 -0.31
C ALA A 563 3.21 -3.04 -1.03
N GLU A 564 2.67 -2.71 -2.20
CA GLU A 564 3.01 -1.48 -2.94
C GLU A 564 2.58 -0.23 -2.19
N SER A 565 1.45 -0.30 -1.48
CA SER A 565 1.02 0.77 -0.58
C SER A 565 2.02 1.01 0.55
N ALA A 566 2.56 -0.04 1.15
CA ALA A 566 3.63 0.07 2.15
C ALA A 566 4.91 0.66 1.55
N LEU A 567 5.31 0.25 0.33
CA LEU A 567 6.46 0.83 -0.36
C LEU A 567 6.29 2.32 -0.64
N PHE A 568 5.09 2.77 -1.02
CA PHE A 568 4.81 4.20 -1.22
C PHE A 568 5.07 5.00 0.06
N ALA A 569 4.59 4.52 1.20
CA ALA A 569 4.85 5.20 2.48
C ALA A 569 6.36 5.25 2.81
N ARG A 570 7.12 4.20 2.47
CA ARG A 570 8.57 4.13 2.67
C ARG A 570 9.36 5.07 1.75
N VAL A 571 8.80 5.52 0.62
CA VAL A 571 9.43 6.59 -0.18
C VAL A 571 9.62 7.84 0.66
N PHE A 572 8.68 8.15 1.54
CA PHE A 572 8.78 9.31 2.42
C PHE A 572 9.65 9.01 3.64
N THR A 573 9.33 7.99 4.42
CA THR A 573 10.07 7.70 5.66
C THR A 573 11.56 7.42 5.40
N GLU A 574 11.88 6.58 4.42
CA GLU A 574 13.25 6.16 4.13
C GLU A 574 13.91 6.99 3.01
N GLY A 575 13.15 7.53 2.06
CA GLY A 575 13.67 8.34 0.95
C GLY A 575 13.81 9.83 1.32
N PHE A 576 12.69 10.56 1.40
CA PHE A 576 12.72 12.02 1.63
C PHE A 576 13.19 12.41 3.03
N PHE A 577 12.74 11.70 4.08
CA PHE A 577 13.21 11.92 5.44
C PHE A 577 14.52 11.20 5.74
N GLY A 578 14.87 10.19 4.96
CA GLY A 578 16.13 9.45 5.07
C GLY A 578 16.31 8.74 6.41
N ILE A 579 15.22 8.17 6.96
CA ILE A 579 15.27 7.44 8.24
C ILE A 579 15.91 6.06 8.01
N VAL A 580 17.00 5.80 8.73
CA VAL A 580 17.69 4.50 8.72
C VAL A 580 17.85 4.01 10.16
N PRO A 581 17.29 2.86 10.53
CA PRO A 581 17.46 2.31 11.88
C PRO A 581 18.91 1.92 12.13
N THR A 582 19.45 2.32 13.29
CA THR A 582 20.82 2.04 13.75
C THR A 582 20.85 1.31 15.09
N GLY A 583 19.70 0.98 15.66
CA GLY A 583 19.53 0.24 16.90
C GLY A 583 18.07 0.23 17.33
N LEU A 584 17.78 -0.43 18.45
CA LEU A 584 16.40 -0.53 18.97
C LEU A 584 15.82 0.83 19.40
N HIS A 585 16.69 1.76 19.79
CA HIS A 585 16.31 3.10 20.28
C HIS A 585 17.12 4.20 19.57
N SER A 586 17.59 3.92 18.36
CA SER A 586 18.35 4.89 17.59
C SER A 586 18.15 4.71 16.09
N PHE A 587 18.23 5.83 15.39
CA PHE A 587 18.17 5.89 13.93
C PHE A 587 18.95 7.12 13.45
N THR A 588 19.39 7.09 12.20
CA THR A 588 19.87 8.29 11.53
C THR A 588 18.76 8.90 10.68
N VAL A 589 18.84 10.21 10.48
CA VAL A 589 18.02 10.95 9.52
C VAL A 589 18.95 11.69 8.56
N ARG A 590 18.71 11.51 7.27
CA ARG A 590 19.39 12.20 6.17
C ARG A 590 18.35 12.86 5.28
N PRO A 591 17.77 14.00 5.70
CA PRO A 591 16.64 14.59 4.97
C PRO A 591 17.10 15.14 3.62
N ASN A 592 16.39 14.73 2.57
CA ASN A 592 16.57 15.20 1.22
C ASN A 592 15.22 15.72 0.70
N LEU A 593 14.84 16.92 1.15
CA LEU A 593 13.60 17.55 0.71
C LEU A 593 13.82 18.33 -0.60
N PRO A 594 12.83 18.33 -1.51
CA PRO A 594 12.85 19.21 -2.67
C PRO A 594 13.11 20.66 -2.27
N LYS A 595 13.90 21.39 -3.05
CA LYS A 595 14.29 22.77 -2.71
C LYS A 595 13.12 23.73 -2.54
N MET A 596 12.04 23.48 -3.26
CA MET A 596 10.80 24.26 -3.13
C MET A 596 10.04 24.02 -1.82
N TRP A 597 10.31 22.92 -1.11
CA TRP A 597 9.68 22.63 0.18
C TRP A 597 10.43 23.34 1.31
N LYS A 598 9.76 24.28 1.96
CA LYS A 598 10.32 24.95 3.15
C LYS A 598 10.24 24.08 4.40
N ARG A 599 9.26 23.16 4.43
CA ARG A 599 9.00 22.29 5.57
C ARG A 599 8.33 21.01 5.10
N ALA A 600 8.65 19.91 5.76
CA ALA A 600 7.89 18.67 5.76
C ALA A 600 7.92 18.05 7.15
N ALA A 601 6.93 17.22 7.50
CA ALA A 601 6.90 16.54 8.79
C ALA A 601 6.26 15.16 8.68
N LEU A 602 6.69 14.27 9.60
CA LEU A 602 6.01 13.05 9.96
C LEU A 602 5.49 13.25 11.39
N ARG A 603 4.15 13.17 11.57
CA ARG A 603 3.52 13.34 12.87
C ARG A 603 3.08 12.02 13.45
N ASN A 604 3.06 11.94 14.77
CA ASN A 604 2.63 10.74 15.50
C ASN A 604 3.32 9.46 15.02
N VAL A 605 4.64 9.50 14.85
CA VAL A 605 5.47 8.33 14.53
C VAL A 605 5.57 7.47 15.78
N LYS A 606 5.15 6.22 15.71
CA LYS A 606 5.23 5.26 16.84
C LYS A 606 6.27 4.18 16.54
N ALA A 607 7.52 4.50 16.77
CA ALA A 607 8.66 3.64 16.47
C ALA A 607 9.76 3.76 17.52
N TYR A 608 10.72 2.84 17.50
CA TYR A 608 11.88 2.84 18.40
C TYR A 608 11.52 2.84 19.90
N GLY A 609 10.34 2.29 20.24
CA GLY A 609 9.84 2.23 21.61
C GLY A 609 9.22 3.55 22.15
N THR A 610 9.01 4.55 21.28
CA THR A 610 8.40 5.84 21.69
C THR A 610 7.43 6.40 20.64
N GLU A 611 6.79 7.53 20.96
CA GLU A 611 5.96 8.31 20.05
C GLU A 611 6.54 9.71 19.88
N PHE A 612 6.76 10.14 18.64
CA PHE A 612 7.34 11.44 18.33
C PHE A 612 6.83 12.03 17.02
N ASP A 613 7.02 13.33 16.87
CA ASP A 613 6.95 14.02 15.59
C ASP A 613 8.36 14.26 15.06
N LEU A 614 8.58 14.06 13.77
CA LEU A 614 9.82 14.41 13.08
C LEU A 614 9.53 15.55 12.11
N GLU A 615 10.17 16.69 12.33
CA GLU A 615 9.99 17.87 11.50
C GLU A 615 11.32 18.25 10.83
N VAL A 616 11.25 18.55 9.54
CA VAL A 616 12.38 19.00 8.74
C VAL A 616 12.03 20.35 8.14
N MET A 617 12.87 21.34 8.40
CA MET A 617 12.69 22.72 7.94
C MET A 617 13.92 23.23 7.23
N ARG A 618 13.73 24.04 6.21
CA ARG A 618 14.81 24.77 5.53
C ARG A 618 14.84 26.20 6.05
N GLN A 619 15.92 26.57 6.73
CA GLN A 619 16.10 27.88 7.34
C GLN A 619 17.52 28.38 7.07
N ASN A 620 17.70 29.63 6.61
CA ASN A 620 18.99 30.28 6.41
C ASN A 620 20.00 29.46 5.58
N GLY A 621 19.53 28.69 4.59
CA GLY A 621 20.36 27.82 3.76
C GLY A 621 20.81 26.52 4.44
N LYS A 622 20.30 26.22 5.64
CA LYS A 622 20.52 24.98 6.39
C LYS A 622 19.25 24.14 6.47
N ILE A 623 19.44 22.88 6.75
CA ILE A 623 18.37 21.94 7.12
C ILE A 623 18.34 21.85 8.65
N CYS A 624 17.20 22.13 9.25
CA CYS A 624 16.95 21.93 10.67
C CYS A 624 16.03 20.73 10.85
N VAL A 625 16.49 19.71 11.59
CA VAL A 625 15.71 18.53 12.00
C VAL A 625 15.31 18.69 13.45
N ARG A 626 14.01 18.50 13.74
CA ARG A 626 13.49 18.51 15.12
C ARG A 626 12.71 17.24 15.39
N MET A 627 12.92 16.68 16.59
CA MET A 627 12.00 15.67 17.15
C MET A 627 11.26 16.30 18.32
N MET A 628 9.93 16.11 18.29
CA MET A 628 9.03 16.61 19.33
C MET A 628 8.32 15.43 19.97
N GLU A 629 8.17 15.45 21.29
CA GLU A 629 7.51 14.41 22.08
C GLU A 629 6.44 15.01 22.98
N GLY A 630 5.37 14.27 23.22
CA GLY A 630 4.35 14.58 24.18
C GLY A 630 3.35 15.68 23.77
N ARG A 631 2.36 15.90 24.65
CA ARG A 631 1.37 16.98 24.52
C ARG A 631 1.21 17.69 25.87
N PRO A 632 1.69 18.92 26.04
CA PRO A 632 2.27 19.82 25.02
C PRO A 632 3.59 19.30 24.48
N ALA A 633 3.87 19.61 23.21
CA ALA A 633 5.04 19.13 22.49
C ALA A 633 6.35 19.69 23.10
N ARG A 634 7.28 18.81 23.46
CA ARG A 634 8.63 19.13 23.93
C ARG A 634 9.65 18.74 22.89
N CYS A 635 10.57 19.64 22.55
CA CYS A 635 11.69 19.31 21.68
C CYS A 635 12.68 18.40 22.44
N ILE A 636 12.87 17.18 21.94
CA ILE A 636 13.80 16.20 22.52
C ILE A 636 15.09 16.08 21.68
N PHE A 637 15.07 16.55 20.46
CA PHE A 637 16.24 16.60 19.58
C PHE A 637 16.09 17.75 18.60
N GLU A 638 17.19 18.51 18.37
CA GLU A 638 17.29 19.53 17.33
C GLU A 638 18.70 19.54 16.76
N ARG A 639 18.79 19.56 15.41
CA ARG A 639 20.07 19.61 14.72
C ARG A 639 19.96 20.44 13.45
N GLU A 640 20.85 21.43 13.34
CA GLU A 640 21.12 22.12 12.07
C GLU A 640 22.26 21.46 11.32
N MET A 641 22.12 21.31 10.02
CA MET A 641 23.11 20.68 9.14
C MET A 641 23.07 21.29 7.73
N ASP A 642 24.09 21.04 6.94
CA ASP A 642 24.09 21.33 5.51
C ASP A 642 23.16 20.39 4.76
N GLU A 643 22.75 20.76 3.53
CA GLU A 643 22.00 19.85 2.65
C GLU A 643 22.78 18.56 2.40
N GLY A 644 22.07 17.41 2.51
CA GLY A 644 22.70 16.08 2.43
C GLY A 644 23.44 15.65 3.69
N GLY A 645 23.44 16.48 4.76
CA GLY A 645 23.96 16.09 6.07
C GLY A 645 23.11 15.00 6.72
N GLU A 646 23.73 14.28 7.67
CA GLU A 646 23.08 13.21 8.45
C GLU A 646 23.16 13.52 9.94
N ALA A 647 22.13 13.16 10.67
CA ALA A 647 22.10 13.28 12.12
C ALA A 647 21.64 11.98 12.77
N GLU A 648 22.33 11.55 13.82
CA GLU A 648 21.92 10.42 14.65
C GLU A 648 20.94 10.88 15.72
N CYS A 649 19.78 10.27 15.74
CA CYS A 649 18.73 10.46 16.75
C CYS A 649 18.77 9.28 17.71
N ARG A 650 18.94 9.56 19.01
CA ARG A 650 18.90 8.56 20.08
C ARG A 650 17.75 8.86 21.00
N ILE A 651 16.94 7.86 21.25
CA ILE A 651 15.81 7.89 22.17
C ILE A 651 16.32 7.36 23.51
N LEU A 652 16.20 8.17 24.53
CA LEU A 652 16.53 7.72 25.88
C LEU A 652 15.43 6.80 26.37
N PRO A 653 15.76 5.60 26.89
CA PRO A 653 14.77 4.63 27.38
C PRO A 653 13.97 5.13 28.58
#